data_e7e981a6ab1108b87e7b267cf417bd2f
#
_entry.id   e7e981a6ab1108b87e7b267cf417bd2f
#
_cell.length_a   1.000
_cell.length_b   1.000
_cell.length_c   1.000
_cell.angle_alpha   90.00
_cell.angle_beta   90.00
_cell.angle_gamma   90.00
#
_symmetry.space_group_name_H-M   'P 1'
#
loop_
_entity.id
_entity.type
_entity.pdbx_description
1 polymer ?
#
loop_
_entity_poly.entity_id
_entity_poly.type
_entity_poly.pdbx_seq_one_letter_code
_entity_poly.pdbx_strand_id
1 'polypeptide(L)'
;NANATTPSTEVVATPATTSAASTADSTASSESAAPLVSATSTLATSTSEPSVSAVPSASETATSTAAATPATETVTNASTSTNNDTVTVLHTNDVHGRMVEDDRNGVIGDALLSGIVNDYRSKGTTLVFDSGDSFQGLPISNSSKGEDMATVMNAVGYDAMTVGNHEFDFGLDQLRRLSKQINFPIITSNVYVNGVRLFQPSTIVDKTPGVDGDEVVVIGVTTPETATKTHPRNIVGVTFKDPISEVEAVIDQVESNARAEGKDYKTYIVLAHLGIDTTTPVEWRGSTLAEALSNYAPLKGKRVLVLDGHSHTLHTATYGDNVTYNQTGSYLNNVGRVVYNSDRILSHGVITHDEAKKNYQVNPKIKAMLDDIQAKYKADSSKVVIENSPVKLSGDRMDVRVRETNLGNVVADALLDYGQSGFSHKSNLAVTNGGGLRETIAKDKPVTKGDIIAVLPFGNSVAQIQVTGQNIYDMFVKSLGSILQVDESGKNVLDENGQPLLEPSGGFLQEAGARVYYDTTLPTEKRILSIDILDPETKAYKPLDKTETYYLVTNDFLAAGGDGYTMLGGPREEGPSMDSIFADYLATADLSKYAVINPNSRTISISSANYAALTKKDESEQPTLNPLSPVTPSDVAKELTTTKPVVSKVVTTPNGKVFFVSTTNDTLKETEKVTEASAQGEVLPTTGDKSSHAGLLGLGMLLTIFGLSGKHRGKTKN
;
A
#
# COMPACT_ATOMS: atom_id res chain seq x y z
N ASN A 1 58.97 -10.02 37.76
CA ASN A 1 60.06 -9.27 37.10
C ASN A 1 59.43 -8.61 35.83
N ALA A 2 59.02 -7.44 35.92
CA ALA A 2 59.69 -6.16 35.89
C ALA A 2 59.84 -5.66 34.47
N ASN A 3 59.08 -4.64 34.25
CA ASN A 3 59.29 -3.24 33.91
C ASN A 3 59.17 -2.95 32.42
N ALA A 4 58.17 -2.15 32.04
CA ALA A 4 58.08 -0.68 31.99
C ALA A 4 58.89 -0.09 30.84
N THR A 5 58.35 0.68 29.92
CA THR A 5 58.01 2.10 29.99
C THR A 5 57.56 2.62 28.61
N THR A 6 56.51 3.40 28.55
CA THR A 6 56.23 4.47 27.58
C THR A 6 57.25 5.60 27.70
N PRO A 7 57.37 6.64 26.86
CA PRO A 7 56.26 7.48 26.33
C PRO A 7 56.47 8.18 24.95
N SER A 8 55.36 8.75 24.46
CA SER A 8 55.05 10.08 23.84
C SER A 8 56.03 10.71 22.81
N THR A 9 55.48 11.22 21.76
CA THR A 9 55.19 12.67 21.61
C THR A 9 54.46 13.00 20.28
N GLU A 10 53.43 13.83 20.44
CA GLU A 10 52.81 14.71 19.49
C GLU A 10 53.76 15.44 18.54
N VAL A 11 53.28 15.79 17.33
CA VAL A 11 53.30 17.18 16.81
C VAL A 11 52.19 17.42 15.82
N VAL A 12 51.39 18.44 16.12
CA VAL A 12 50.39 19.19 15.36
C VAL A 12 51.12 20.09 14.33
N ALA A 13 50.49 20.32 13.15
CA ALA A 13 50.35 21.59 12.54
C ALA A 13 49.58 21.58 11.18
N THR A 14 48.46 22.27 11.14
CA THR A 14 47.88 23.02 10.03
C THR A 14 48.40 24.46 10.12
N PRO A 15 48.12 25.44 9.21
CA PRO A 15 47.59 25.48 7.84
C PRO A 15 48.36 26.46 6.91
N ALA A 16 47.92 26.70 5.67
CA ALA A 16 47.77 27.98 5.00
C ALA A 16 47.68 27.87 3.47
N THR A 17 46.55 28.26 2.98
CA THR A 17 46.14 29.26 1.97
C THR A 17 47.23 29.91 1.09
N THR A 18 46.90 29.99 -0.21
CA THR A 18 46.81 31.13 -1.15
C THR A 18 47.06 30.67 -2.58
N SER A 19 46.11 30.80 -3.48
CA SER A 19 45.73 31.94 -4.36
C SER A 19 46.64 32.18 -5.58
N ALA A 20 45.94 32.30 -6.71
CA ALA A 20 46.21 33.08 -7.93
C ALA A 20 46.91 32.37 -9.10
N ALA A 21 46.16 32.13 -10.13
CA ALA A 21 45.86 32.93 -11.33
C ALA A 21 46.92 32.86 -12.47
N SER A 22 46.39 32.58 -13.60
CA SER A 22 46.56 33.24 -14.91
C SER A 22 47.30 32.46 -16.01
N THR A 23 46.54 32.46 -17.05
CA THR A 23 46.75 32.78 -18.48
C THR A 23 47.36 31.73 -19.42
N ALA A 24 46.45 31.36 -20.33
CA ALA A 24 46.53 31.48 -21.82
C ALA A 24 47.71 30.75 -22.50
N ASP A 25 47.51 29.99 -23.53
CA ASP A 25 47.07 30.36 -24.87
C ASP A 25 47.04 29.13 -25.81
N SER A 26 46.02 29.07 -26.61
CA SER A 26 45.84 28.78 -28.04
C SER A 26 46.59 27.61 -28.69
N THR A 27 45.90 26.84 -29.47
CA THR A 27 45.61 26.82 -30.91
C THR A 27 44.89 25.54 -31.28
N ALA A 28 43.73 25.60 -31.79
CA ALA A 28 43.20 25.64 -33.16
C ALA A 28 43.48 24.38 -34.00
N SER A 29 42.47 23.73 -34.43
CA SER A 29 41.77 23.71 -35.73
C SER A 29 41.07 22.36 -35.87
N SER A 30 39.92 22.23 -36.28
CA SER A 30 39.05 22.65 -37.34
C SER A 30 38.21 21.46 -37.79
N GLU A 31 36.92 21.77 -37.88
CA GLU A 31 35.95 21.43 -38.94
C GLU A 31 35.39 20.02 -38.95
N SER A 32 34.08 19.83 -38.95
CA SER A 32 33.13 20.37 -39.90
C SER A 32 31.71 20.29 -39.39
N ALA A 33 30.94 21.28 -39.76
CA ALA A 33 29.57 21.58 -39.35
C ALA A 33 28.50 20.81 -40.14
N ALA A 34 27.31 20.86 -39.54
CA ALA A 34 25.98 20.47 -40.00
C ALA A 34 25.56 20.98 -41.40
N PRO A 35 24.34 20.62 -41.91
CA PRO A 35 23.27 21.58 -41.59
C PRO A 35 21.88 20.98 -41.26
N LEU A 36 21.16 21.75 -40.45
CA LEU A 36 19.71 21.77 -40.34
C LEU A 36 19.04 22.01 -41.68
N VAL A 37 17.94 21.34 -41.94
CA VAL A 37 16.89 21.84 -42.86
C VAL A 37 15.56 21.86 -42.11
N SER A 38 15.15 23.09 -41.90
CA SER A 38 13.80 23.52 -41.53
C SER A 38 12.92 23.49 -42.79
N ALA A 39 11.72 22.96 -42.68
CA ALA A 39 10.67 23.24 -43.66
C ALA A 39 9.34 23.49 -42.96
N THR A 40 8.93 24.71 -43.04
CA THR A 40 7.69 25.33 -42.66
C THR A 40 6.54 24.92 -43.58
N SER A 41 5.40 24.67 -42.95
CA SER A 41 3.99 24.91 -43.33
C SER A 41 3.53 25.16 -44.75
N THR A 42 2.41 24.58 -45.11
CA THR A 42 1.26 25.37 -45.60
C THR A 42 -0.05 24.62 -45.39
N LEU A 43 -1.00 25.36 -44.89
CA LEU A 43 -2.45 25.08 -44.76
C LEU A 43 -3.07 24.88 -46.16
N ALA A 44 -3.97 23.90 -46.26
CA ALA A 44 -5.08 24.00 -47.21
C ALA A 44 -6.31 23.32 -46.63
N THR A 45 -7.28 24.15 -46.36
CA THR A 45 -8.69 23.86 -46.11
C THR A 45 -9.35 23.28 -47.35
N SER A 46 -10.14 22.19 -47.17
CA SER A 46 -11.36 22.03 -47.97
C SER A 46 -12.38 21.17 -47.24
N THR A 47 -13.50 21.79 -47.08
CA THR A 47 -14.79 21.29 -46.63
C THR A 47 -15.38 20.28 -47.60
N SER A 48 -15.96 19.19 -47.06
CA SER A 48 -17.23 18.63 -47.51
C SER A 48 -17.65 17.44 -46.64
N GLU A 49 -18.70 17.62 -45.86
CA GLU A 49 -19.65 16.52 -45.54
C GLU A 49 -20.52 16.28 -46.78
N PRO A 50 -21.17 15.09 -46.98
CA PRO A 50 -22.07 14.52 -46.02
C PRO A 50 -22.24 12.97 -46.07
N SER A 51 -22.98 12.51 -45.16
CA SER A 51 -24.01 11.46 -45.17
C SER A 51 -23.82 10.27 -44.26
N VAL A 52 -24.76 10.23 -43.39
CA VAL A 52 -25.25 9.25 -42.46
C VAL A 52 -25.34 7.85 -43.08
N SER A 53 -24.75 6.87 -42.37
CA SER A 53 -25.29 5.51 -42.44
C SER A 53 -25.19 4.87 -41.06
N ALA A 54 -26.35 4.44 -40.59
CA ALA A 54 -26.57 3.85 -39.28
C ALA A 54 -25.80 2.55 -39.08
N VAL A 55 -25.14 2.45 -37.95
CA VAL A 55 -24.60 1.19 -37.40
C VAL A 55 -25.56 0.76 -36.27
N PRO A 56 -26.01 -0.48 -36.23
CA PRO A 56 -26.86 -0.94 -35.15
C PRO A 56 -26.08 -1.09 -33.86
N SER A 57 -26.62 -0.47 -32.82
CA SER A 57 -26.22 -0.64 -31.42
C SER A 57 -26.35 -2.12 -31.05
N ALA A 58 -25.23 -2.79 -30.81
CA ALA A 58 -25.22 -4.03 -30.10
C ALA A 58 -25.23 -3.70 -28.59
N SER A 59 -26.39 -3.91 -28.00
CA SER A 59 -26.59 -3.94 -26.56
C SER A 59 -25.76 -5.09 -25.98
N GLU A 60 -24.65 -4.80 -25.36
CA GLU A 60 -24.01 -5.76 -24.48
C GLU A 60 -24.77 -5.79 -23.16
N THR A 61 -25.57 -6.82 -23.04
CA THR A 61 -26.18 -7.25 -21.79
C THR A 61 -25.04 -7.73 -20.88
N ALA A 62 -24.71 -6.93 -19.88
CA ALA A 62 -23.86 -7.38 -18.79
C ALA A 62 -24.60 -8.49 -18.03
N THR A 63 -24.24 -9.71 -18.30
CA THR A 63 -24.67 -10.87 -17.51
C THR A 63 -23.93 -10.80 -16.17
N SER A 64 -24.68 -10.48 -15.14
CA SER A 64 -24.30 -10.70 -13.76
C SER A 64 -23.90 -12.16 -13.59
N THR A 65 -22.62 -12.45 -13.47
CA THR A 65 -22.16 -13.75 -13.00
C THR A 65 -22.37 -13.81 -11.50
N ALA A 66 -23.41 -14.54 -11.14
CA ALA A 66 -23.58 -15.02 -9.79
C ALA A 66 -22.32 -15.72 -9.31
N ALA A 67 -21.99 -15.48 -8.04
CA ALA A 67 -20.94 -16.19 -7.32
C ALA A 67 -21.05 -17.70 -7.61
N ALA A 68 -20.02 -18.26 -8.21
CA ALA A 68 -19.92 -19.67 -8.39
C ALA A 68 -19.80 -20.33 -7.00
N THR A 69 -20.78 -21.06 -6.64
CA THR A 69 -20.75 -22.03 -5.55
C THR A 69 -19.57 -22.97 -5.82
N PRO A 70 -18.71 -23.28 -4.84
CA PRO A 70 -17.64 -24.24 -5.06
C PRO A 70 -18.27 -25.58 -5.43
N ALA A 71 -17.88 -26.07 -6.60
CA ALA A 71 -18.26 -27.39 -7.03
C ALA A 71 -17.70 -28.39 -6.01
N THR A 72 -18.57 -29.09 -5.36
CA THR A 72 -18.26 -30.24 -4.51
C THR A 72 -17.66 -31.30 -5.44
N GLU A 73 -16.34 -31.45 -5.40
CA GLU A 73 -15.70 -32.58 -6.07
C GLU A 73 -16.16 -33.87 -5.35
N THR A 74 -17.00 -34.60 -6.02
CA THR A 74 -17.32 -35.98 -5.65
C THR A 74 -16.05 -36.80 -5.84
N VAL A 75 -15.42 -37.18 -4.73
CA VAL A 75 -14.32 -38.14 -4.76
C VAL A 75 -14.91 -39.50 -5.16
N THR A 76 -14.86 -39.79 -6.44
CA THR A 76 -14.99 -41.17 -6.89
C THR A 76 -13.65 -41.86 -6.65
N ASN A 77 -13.64 -42.78 -5.71
CA ASN A 77 -12.55 -43.74 -5.57
C ASN A 77 -12.38 -44.52 -6.87
N ALA A 78 -11.51 -44.04 -7.75
CA ALA A 78 -11.00 -44.79 -8.86
C ALA A 78 -9.63 -45.36 -8.47
N SER A 79 -9.51 -46.64 -8.56
CA SER A 79 -8.36 -47.49 -8.26
C SER A 79 -7.05 -46.92 -8.77
N THR A 80 -6.05 -46.99 -7.91
CA THR A 80 -4.63 -46.74 -8.09
C THR A 80 -4.09 -47.16 -9.42
N SER A 81 -3.99 -46.22 -10.35
CA SER A 81 -2.98 -46.17 -11.37
C SER A 81 -2.01 -45.07 -10.98
N THR A 82 -0.83 -45.43 -10.57
CA THR A 82 0.29 -44.50 -10.28
C THR A 82 0.82 -43.96 -11.62
N ASN A 83 0.07 -43.08 -12.24
CA ASN A 83 0.59 -42.20 -13.28
C ASN A 83 0.85 -40.83 -12.64
N ASN A 84 2.07 -40.64 -12.24
CA ASN A 84 2.60 -39.44 -11.58
C ASN A 84 2.96 -38.37 -12.63
N ASP A 85 2.05 -38.09 -13.55
CA ASP A 85 2.22 -37.11 -14.63
C ASP A 85 1.72 -35.70 -14.23
N THR A 86 1.23 -35.57 -13.00
CA THR A 86 0.64 -34.32 -12.54
C THR A 86 1.66 -33.47 -11.78
N VAL A 87 1.79 -32.21 -12.17
CA VAL A 87 2.61 -31.20 -11.51
C VAL A 87 1.69 -30.17 -10.87
N THR A 88 1.94 -29.87 -9.61
CA THR A 88 1.30 -28.78 -8.88
C THR A 88 2.27 -27.61 -8.72
N VAL A 89 1.85 -26.43 -9.15
CA VAL A 89 2.55 -25.17 -8.90
C VAL A 89 1.80 -24.39 -7.83
N LEU A 90 2.47 -24.15 -6.71
CA LEU A 90 1.97 -23.29 -5.65
C LEU A 90 2.73 -21.97 -5.73
N HIS A 91 2.03 -20.86 -5.58
CA HIS A 91 2.68 -19.56 -5.68
C HIS A 91 2.08 -18.52 -4.73
N THR A 92 2.92 -17.56 -4.37
CA THR A 92 2.59 -16.41 -3.52
C THR A 92 3.08 -15.13 -4.19
N ASN A 93 2.49 -14.01 -3.83
CA ASN A 93 2.92 -12.68 -4.22
C ASN A 93 2.46 -11.66 -3.17
N ASP A 94 3.21 -10.56 -3.04
CA ASP A 94 2.83 -9.44 -2.17
C ASP A 94 2.50 -9.89 -0.73
N VAL A 95 3.33 -10.76 -0.18
CA VAL A 95 3.16 -11.30 1.17
C VAL A 95 3.42 -10.23 2.23
N HIS A 96 4.33 -9.30 1.95
CA HIS A 96 4.60 -8.13 2.79
C HIS A 96 4.78 -8.49 4.28
N GLY A 97 5.62 -9.49 4.56
CA GLY A 97 5.97 -9.87 5.93
C GLY A 97 4.88 -10.58 6.73
N ARG A 98 3.79 -11.04 6.10
CA ARG A 98 2.70 -11.78 6.76
C ARG A 98 3.08 -13.24 7.00
N MET A 99 4.16 -13.44 7.74
CA MET A 99 4.66 -14.78 8.06
C MET A 99 3.84 -15.50 9.14
N VAL A 100 3.18 -14.76 10.03
CA VAL A 100 2.37 -15.29 11.13
C VAL A 100 0.90 -15.32 10.72
N GLU A 101 0.22 -16.41 11.06
CA GLU A 101 -1.22 -16.58 10.85
C GLU A 101 -2.02 -15.47 11.55
N ASP A 102 -3.02 -14.95 10.85
CA ASP A 102 -3.96 -13.97 11.38
C ASP A 102 -5.36 -14.23 10.83
N ASP A 103 -6.16 -15.00 11.57
CA ASP A 103 -7.49 -15.40 11.13
C ASP A 103 -8.45 -14.23 10.90
N ARG A 104 -8.26 -13.10 11.59
CA ARG A 104 -9.15 -11.94 11.41
C ARG A 104 -8.96 -11.25 10.09
N ASN A 105 -7.70 -11.18 9.64
CA ASN A 105 -7.34 -10.55 8.40
C ASN A 105 -7.19 -11.57 7.26
N GLY A 106 -7.58 -12.83 7.51
CA GLY A 106 -7.52 -13.89 6.52
C GLY A 106 -6.10 -14.28 6.10
N VAL A 107 -5.11 -14.09 6.97
CA VAL A 107 -3.71 -14.41 6.69
C VAL A 107 -3.45 -15.88 6.99
N ILE A 108 -3.05 -16.64 5.98
CA ILE A 108 -2.72 -18.07 6.08
C ILE A 108 -1.46 -18.27 6.95
N GLY A 109 -0.44 -17.44 6.77
CA GLY A 109 0.85 -17.57 7.44
C GLY A 109 1.71 -18.71 6.92
N ASP A 110 3.02 -18.63 7.19
CA ASP A 110 3.98 -19.57 6.60
C ASP A 110 3.94 -20.97 7.21
N ALA A 111 3.50 -21.11 8.47
CA ALA A 111 3.37 -22.43 9.08
C ALA A 111 2.29 -23.27 8.40
N LEU A 112 1.14 -22.67 8.06
CA LEU A 112 0.08 -23.35 7.32
C LEU A 112 0.42 -23.46 5.83
N LEU A 113 1.06 -22.45 5.22
CA LEU A 113 1.60 -22.54 3.87
C LEU A 113 2.56 -23.73 3.72
N SER A 114 3.47 -23.90 4.68
CA SER A 114 4.39 -25.05 4.71
C SER A 114 3.62 -26.38 4.81
N GLY A 115 2.55 -26.42 5.58
CA GLY A 115 1.66 -27.58 5.64
C GLY A 115 1.03 -27.91 4.29
N ILE A 116 0.55 -26.89 3.58
CA ILE A 116 0.00 -27.03 2.22
C ILE A 116 1.09 -27.57 1.26
N VAL A 117 2.28 -26.98 1.28
CA VAL A 117 3.41 -27.40 0.44
C VAL A 117 3.78 -28.85 0.71
N ASN A 118 3.89 -29.25 1.96
CA ASN A 118 4.23 -30.61 2.36
C ASN A 118 3.15 -31.62 1.94
N ASP A 119 1.88 -31.25 2.06
CA ASP A 119 0.76 -32.09 1.62
C ASP A 119 0.84 -32.39 0.12
N TYR A 120 1.05 -31.37 -0.71
CA TYR A 120 1.21 -31.57 -2.16
C TYR A 120 2.48 -32.33 -2.51
N ARG A 121 3.62 -32.04 -1.87
CA ARG A 121 4.87 -32.77 -2.07
C ARG A 121 4.76 -34.24 -1.72
N SER A 122 3.96 -34.61 -0.74
CA SER A 122 3.69 -36.01 -0.40
C SER A 122 2.88 -36.76 -1.45
N LYS A 123 2.18 -36.03 -2.34
CA LYS A 123 1.28 -36.58 -3.35
C LYS A 123 1.86 -36.55 -4.77
N GLY A 124 2.87 -35.72 -5.03
CA GLY A 124 3.43 -35.62 -6.37
C GLY A 124 4.42 -34.46 -6.53
N THR A 125 4.84 -34.24 -7.76
CA THR A 125 5.75 -33.16 -8.12
C THR A 125 5.12 -31.81 -7.83
N THR A 126 5.80 -31.01 -7.01
CA THR A 126 5.31 -29.72 -6.53
C THR A 126 6.39 -28.67 -6.66
N LEU A 127 6.07 -27.57 -7.31
CA LEU A 127 6.90 -26.38 -7.46
C LEU A 127 6.33 -25.24 -6.62
N VAL A 128 7.17 -24.45 -6.00
CA VAL A 128 6.76 -23.34 -5.12
C VAL A 128 7.51 -22.08 -5.49
N PHE A 129 6.78 -21.04 -5.85
CA PHE A 129 7.34 -19.77 -6.32
C PHE A 129 6.76 -18.56 -5.59
N ASP A 130 7.56 -17.48 -5.59
CA ASP A 130 7.12 -16.18 -5.10
C ASP A 130 7.35 -15.09 -6.16
N SER A 131 6.35 -14.24 -6.36
CA SER A 131 6.37 -13.18 -7.37
C SER A 131 6.73 -11.80 -6.80
N GLY A 132 7.45 -11.75 -5.69
CA GLY A 132 8.02 -10.52 -5.12
C GLY A 132 7.14 -9.82 -4.09
N ASP A 133 7.70 -8.77 -3.50
CA ASP A 133 7.16 -7.99 -2.38
C ASP A 133 6.90 -8.86 -1.13
N SER A 134 7.88 -9.64 -0.74
CA SER A 134 7.78 -10.55 0.40
C SER A 134 8.50 -10.05 1.66
N PHE A 135 9.64 -9.40 1.52
CA PHE A 135 10.52 -9.08 2.66
C PHE A 135 10.08 -7.85 3.46
N GLN A 136 9.45 -6.88 2.82
CA GLN A 136 9.01 -5.64 3.44
C GLN A 136 7.49 -5.66 3.67
N GLY A 137 7.05 -5.04 4.75
CA GLY A 137 5.63 -4.83 5.04
C GLY A 137 5.37 -4.75 6.53
N LEU A 138 4.87 -5.81 7.15
CA LEU A 138 4.63 -5.80 8.59
C LEU A 138 5.90 -5.51 9.39
N PRO A 139 5.79 -4.77 10.50
CA PRO A 139 6.91 -4.41 11.35
C PRO A 139 7.75 -5.61 11.83
N ILE A 140 7.14 -6.78 12.00
CA ILE A 140 7.88 -8.00 12.37
C ILE A 140 8.92 -8.41 11.32
N SER A 141 8.63 -8.21 10.03
CA SER A 141 9.61 -8.44 8.96
C SER A 141 10.57 -7.26 8.82
N ASN A 142 10.06 -6.03 8.89
CA ASN A 142 10.85 -4.81 8.75
C ASN A 142 11.92 -4.68 9.84
N SER A 143 11.65 -5.16 11.05
CA SER A 143 12.60 -5.08 12.18
C SER A 143 13.90 -5.83 11.93
N SER A 144 13.88 -6.90 11.15
CA SER A 144 15.05 -7.64 10.70
C SER A 144 15.47 -7.31 9.27
N LYS A 145 14.86 -6.30 8.65
CA LYS A 145 15.08 -5.92 7.24
C LYS A 145 14.93 -7.13 6.30
N GLY A 146 13.90 -7.94 6.55
CA GLY A 146 13.57 -9.11 5.76
C GLY A 146 14.34 -10.38 6.07
N GLU A 147 15.32 -10.36 6.98
CA GLU A 147 16.15 -11.56 7.29
C GLU A 147 15.33 -12.69 7.91
N ASP A 148 14.41 -12.38 8.81
CA ASP A 148 13.54 -13.39 9.42
C ASP A 148 12.58 -13.98 8.37
N MET A 149 12.06 -13.17 7.46
CA MET A 149 11.23 -13.65 6.34
C MET A 149 12.02 -14.58 5.42
N ALA A 150 13.26 -14.22 5.08
CA ALA A 150 14.14 -15.06 4.27
C ALA A 150 14.41 -16.43 4.94
N THR A 151 14.63 -16.45 6.24
CA THR A 151 14.79 -17.69 7.01
C THR A 151 13.55 -18.57 6.94
N VAL A 152 12.37 -17.97 7.09
CA VAL A 152 11.10 -18.70 7.00
C VAL A 152 10.83 -19.22 5.59
N MET A 153 11.09 -18.42 4.56
CA MET A 153 10.95 -18.84 3.15
C MET A 153 11.86 -20.02 2.80
N ASN A 154 13.11 -20.04 3.34
CA ASN A 154 14.00 -21.20 3.22
C ASN A 154 13.36 -22.46 3.81
N ALA A 155 12.74 -22.33 4.96
CA ALA A 155 12.13 -23.47 5.66
C ALA A 155 10.83 -23.95 4.96
N VAL A 156 10.07 -23.06 4.35
CA VAL A 156 8.92 -23.43 3.49
C VAL A 156 9.39 -24.20 2.27
N GLY A 157 10.54 -23.84 1.71
CA GLY A 157 11.14 -24.54 0.58
C GLY A 157 10.65 -24.03 -0.78
N TYR A 158 10.78 -22.74 -1.02
CA TYR A 158 10.58 -22.16 -2.34
C TYR A 158 11.63 -22.67 -3.35
N ASP A 159 11.23 -22.70 -4.61
CA ASP A 159 12.10 -23.12 -5.74
C ASP A 159 12.72 -21.93 -6.47
N ALA A 160 12.05 -20.79 -6.48
CA ALA A 160 12.56 -19.50 -6.97
C ALA A 160 11.65 -18.34 -6.53
N MET A 161 12.18 -17.13 -6.59
CA MET A 161 11.39 -15.90 -6.50
C MET A 161 11.90 -14.84 -7.48
N THR A 162 11.02 -13.91 -7.84
CA THR A 162 11.41 -12.68 -8.52
C THR A 162 11.48 -11.50 -7.56
N VAL A 163 11.91 -10.35 -8.05
CA VAL A 163 12.08 -9.11 -7.30
C VAL A 163 10.89 -8.20 -7.53
N GLY A 164 10.23 -7.77 -6.45
CA GLY A 164 9.28 -6.67 -6.49
C GLY A 164 9.94 -5.32 -6.20
N ASN A 165 9.15 -4.25 -6.21
CA ASN A 165 9.67 -2.91 -5.90
C ASN A 165 10.07 -2.78 -4.42
N HIS A 166 9.36 -3.42 -3.52
CA HIS A 166 9.63 -3.34 -2.09
C HIS A 166 10.83 -4.19 -1.63
N GLU A 167 11.36 -5.08 -2.45
CA GLU A 167 12.64 -5.73 -2.16
C GLU A 167 13.81 -4.73 -2.11
N PHE A 168 13.67 -3.56 -2.72
CA PHE A 168 14.66 -2.47 -2.67
C PHE A 168 14.55 -1.58 -1.43
N ASP A 169 13.50 -1.69 -0.64
CA ASP A 169 13.20 -0.74 0.44
C ASP A 169 14.27 -0.66 1.53
N PHE A 170 14.96 -1.76 1.78
CA PHE A 170 16.08 -1.80 2.73
C PHE A 170 17.45 -1.51 2.09
N GLY A 171 17.45 -1.09 0.83
CA GLY A 171 18.66 -0.78 0.06
C GLY A 171 19.22 -1.99 -0.69
N LEU A 172 19.98 -1.68 -1.75
CA LEU A 172 20.54 -2.69 -2.66
C LEU A 172 21.49 -3.68 -1.96
N ASP A 173 22.30 -3.20 -1.01
CA ASP A 173 23.22 -4.04 -0.26
C ASP A 173 22.48 -5.06 0.61
N GLN A 174 21.36 -4.67 1.20
CA GLN A 174 20.52 -5.58 1.96
C GLN A 174 19.85 -6.62 1.06
N LEU A 175 19.34 -6.21 -0.10
CA LEU A 175 18.79 -7.16 -1.08
C LEU A 175 19.83 -8.20 -1.51
N ARG A 176 21.07 -7.78 -1.76
CA ARG A 176 22.18 -8.69 -2.06
C ARG A 176 22.52 -9.62 -0.90
N ARG A 177 22.42 -9.16 0.35
CA ARG A 177 22.60 -10.04 1.54
C ARG A 177 21.49 -11.06 1.63
N LEU A 178 20.23 -10.65 1.47
CA LEU A 178 19.08 -11.56 1.46
C LEU A 178 19.22 -12.61 0.37
N SER A 179 19.66 -12.23 -0.83
CA SER A 179 19.86 -13.17 -1.94
C SER A 179 20.92 -14.26 -1.64
N LYS A 180 21.88 -13.96 -0.76
CA LYS A 180 22.88 -14.94 -0.29
C LYS A 180 22.38 -15.78 0.88
N GLN A 181 21.47 -15.26 1.67
CA GLN A 181 20.89 -15.95 2.82
C GLN A 181 19.88 -17.01 2.38
N ILE A 182 19.08 -16.74 1.35
CA ILE A 182 18.10 -17.69 0.85
C ILE A 182 18.78 -18.83 0.09
N ASN A 183 18.17 -20.00 0.14
CA ASN A 183 18.67 -21.23 -0.47
C ASN A 183 18.02 -21.58 -1.82
N PHE A 184 17.32 -20.62 -2.41
CA PHE A 184 16.72 -20.71 -3.73
C PHE A 184 17.07 -19.44 -4.54
N PRO A 185 17.04 -19.48 -5.88
CA PRO A 185 17.44 -18.33 -6.68
C PRO A 185 16.41 -17.18 -6.61
N ILE A 186 16.94 -15.95 -6.48
CA ILE A 186 16.22 -14.74 -6.87
C ILE A 186 16.57 -14.46 -8.33
N ILE A 187 15.58 -14.28 -9.17
CA ILE A 187 15.74 -14.06 -10.61
C ILE A 187 14.99 -12.82 -11.07
N THR A 188 15.59 -12.07 -11.98
CA THR A 188 14.91 -10.98 -12.70
C THR A 188 15.64 -10.65 -14.00
N SER A 189 14.90 -10.55 -15.09
CA SER A 189 15.48 -10.38 -16.44
C SER A 189 15.87 -8.95 -16.77
N ASN A 190 15.19 -7.96 -16.17
CA ASN A 190 15.20 -6.57 -16.64
C ASN A 190 15.80 -5.56 -15.66
N VAL A 191 16.41 -6.00 -14.57
CA VAL A 191 17.04 -5.11 -13.56
C VAL A 191 18.56 -5.11 -13.73
N TYR A 192 19.14 -3.93 -13.91
CA TYR A 192 20.56 -3.73 -14.13
C TYR A 192 21.13 -2.74 -13.12
N VAL A 193 22.32 -3.03 -12.61
CA VAL A 193 23.09 -2.13 -11.77
C VAL A 193 24.37 -1.76 -12.51
N ASN A 194 24.54 -0.48 -12.84
CA ASN A 194 25.64 0.02 -13.65
C ASN A 194 25.84 -0.78 -14.96
N GLY A 195 24.75 -1.15 -15.61
CA GLY A 195 24.73 -1.85 -16.90
C GLY A 195 24.89 -3.37 -16.82
N VAL A 196 25.01 -3.97 -15.63
CA VAL A 196 25.11 -5.41 -15.42
C VAL A 196 23.85 -5.91 -14.71
N ARG A 197 23.27 -7.01 -15.18
CA ARG A 197 22.09 -7.60 -14.50
C ARG A 197 22.36 -7.83 -13.01
N LEU A 198 21.43 -7.43 -12.18
CA LEU A 198 21.51 -7.59 -10.72
C LEU A 198 21.53 -9.06 -10.31
N PHE A 199 20.66 -9.87 -10.92
CA PHE A 199 20.53 -11.29 -10.68
C PHE A 199 20.48 -12.06 -12.01
N GLN A 200 20.54 -13.39 -11.94
CA GLN A 200 20.27 -14.23 -13.10
C GLN A 200 18.85 -13.96 -13.62
N PRO A 201 18.65 -13.92 -14.95
CA PRO A 201 17.35 -13.65 -15.53
C PRO A 201 16.38 -14.81 -15.40
N SER A 202 16.91 -16.03 -15.29
CA SER A 202 16.13 -17.27 -15.32
C SER A 202 16.86 -18.39 -14.57
N THR A 203 16.10 -19.42 -14.28
CA THR A 203 16.62 -20.71 -13.77
C THR A 203 15.83 -21.85 -14.38
N ILE A 204 16.38 -23.04 -14.35
CA ILE A 204 15.70 -24.27 -14.76
C ILE A 204 15.46 -25.11 -13.51
N VAL A 205 14.20 -25.46 -13.26
CA VAL A 205 13.82 -26.34 -12.15
C VAL A 205 13.58 -27.74 -12.70
N ASP A 206 14.35 -28.68 -12.21
CA ASP A 206 14.27 -30.10 -12.53
C ASP A 206 14.08 -30.88 -11.22
N LYS A 207 12.87 -31.41 -11.02
CA LYS A 207 12.51 -32.20 -9.83
C LYS A 207 12.77 -33.68 -9.98
N THR A 208 13.00 -34.13 -11.21
CA THR A 208 13.24 -35.55 -11.57
C THR A 208 14.48 -35.68 -12.45
N PRO A 209 15.70 -35.41 -11.92
CA PRO A 209 16.93 -35.51 -12.70
C PRO A 209 17.06 -36.87 -13.42
N GLY A 210 17.34 -36.80 -14.71
CA GLY A 210 17.43 -37.97 -15.55
C GLY A 210 16.14 -38.36 -16.30
N VAL A 211 15.08 -37.60 -16.13
CA VAL A 211 13.87 -37.64 -16.97
C VAL A 211 13.88 -36.40 -17.86
N ASP A 212 14.03 -36.58 -19.17
CA ASP A 212 14.05 -35.46 -20.11
C ASP A 212 12.63 -34.98 -20.43
N GLY A 213 12.45 -33.65 -20.53
CA GLY A 213 11.22 -33.03 -21.00
C GLY A 213 10.26 -32.61 -19.89
N ASP A 214 10.61 -32.81 -18.63
CA ASP A 214 9.85 -32.38 -17.46
C ASP A 214 10.46 -31.15 -16.76
N GLU A 215 11.61 -30.67 -17.23
CA GLU A 215 12.25 -29.46 -16.74
C GLU A 215 11.36 -28.24 -17.01
N VAL A 216 11.35 -27.31 -16.05
CA VAL A 216 10.59 -26.06 -16.14
C VAL A 216 11.54 -24.89 -16.21
N VAL A 217 11.39 -24.08 -17.25
CA VAL A 217 12.11 -22.80 -17.35
C VAL A 217 11.37 -21.75 -16.55
N VAL A 218 12.07 -21.09 -15.65
CA VAL A 218 11.50 -20.01 -14.80
C VAL A 218 12.23 -18.71 -15.08
N ILE A 219 11.51 -17.69 -15.47
CA ILE A 219 12.03 -16.34 -15.81
C ILE A 219 11.43 -15.34 -14.84
N GLY A 220 12.26 -14.42 -14.29
CA GLY A 220 11.79 -13.34 -13.45
C GLY A 220 11.70 -12.01 -14.21
N VAL A 221 10.75 -11.15 -13.84
CA VAL A 221 10.63 -9.79 -14.37
C VAL A 221 10.04 -8.84 -13.34
N THR A 222 10.63 -7.64 -13.25
CA THR A 222 10.33 -6.62 -12.24
C THR A 222 9.72 -5.38 -12.90
N THR A 223 8.75 -4.77 -12.24
CA THR A 223 8.10 -3.56 -12.74
C THR A 223 9.07 -2.38 -12.88
N PRO A 224 9.09 -1.68 -14.01
CA PRO A 224 9.80 -0.39 -14.13
C PRO A 224 9.24 0.71 -13.23
N GLU A 225 8.02 0.57 -12.71
CA GLU A 225 7.48 1.47 -11.70
C GLU A 225 8.32 1.51 -10.41
N THR A 226 9.20 0.54 -10.20
CA THR A 226 10.16 0.54 -9.07
C THR A 226 10.98 1.82 -9.02
N ALA A 227 11.22 2.48 -10.16
CA ALA A 227 11.91 3.77 -10.21
C ALA A 227 11.26 4.85 -9.34
N THR A 228 9.95 4.76 -9.10
CA THR A 228 9.16 5.70 -8.29
C THR A 228 8.45 5.04 -7.11
N LYS A 229 8.45 3.70 -7.04
CA LYS A 229 7.76 2.93 -5.99
C LYS A 229 8.70 2.27 -4.98
N THR A 230 9.87 2.84 -4.81
CA THR A 230 10.79 2.70 -3.67
C THR A 230 11.54 4.03 -3.51
N HIS A 231 12.23 4.22 -2.38
CA HIS A 231 12.97 5.48 -2.19
C HIS A 231 14.11 5.63 -3.22
N PRO A 232 14.26 6.78 -3.89
CA PRO A 232 15.27 6.96 -4.95
C PRO A 232 16.71 6.61 -4.53
N ARG A 233 17.09 6.85 -3.28
CA ARG A 233 18.43 6.49 -2.78
C ARG A 233 18.71 4.99 -2.77
N ASN A 234 17.65 4.14 -2.75
CA ASN A 234 17.77 2.69 -2.72
C ASN A 234 18.11 2.10 -4.09
N ILE A 235 17.93 2.88 -5.14
CA ILE A 235 18.06 2.44 -6.54
C ILE A 235 19.05 3.29 -7.33
N VAL A 236 20.01 3.95 -6.67
CA VAL A 236 21.09 4.68 -7.33
C VAL A 236 21.88 3.73 -8.23
N GLY A 237 21.99 4.07 -9.52
CA GLY A 237 22.65 3.24 -10.51
C GLY A 237 21.85 2.02 -10.99
N VAL A 238 20.62 1.86 -10.54
CA VAL A 238 19.72 0.78 -10.96
C VAL A 238 18.89 1.24 -12.17
N THR A 239 18.81 0.39 -13.17
CA THR A 239 17.99 0.61 -14.37
C THR A 239 16.99 -0.52 -14.54
N PHE A 240 15.76 -0.18 -14.82
CA PHE A 240 14.68 -1.12 -15.13
C PHE A 240 14.36 -1.02 -16.62
N LYS A 241 14.67 -2.09 -17.38
CA LYS A 241 14.41 -2.14 -18.81
C LYS A 241 13.00 -2.64 -19.11
N ASP A 242 12.60 -2.52 -20.38
CA ASP A 242 11.28 -2.95 -20.82
C ASP A 242 11.01 -4.42 -20.50
N PRO A 243 9.91 -4.72 -19.77
CA PRO A 243 9.63 -6.07 -19.29
C PRO A 243 9.46 -7.10 -20.41
N ILE A 244 8.72 -6.76 -21.44
CA ILE A 244 8.36 -7.70 -22.52
C ILE A 244 9.58 -8.05 -23.34
N SER A 245 10.31 -7.07 -23.82
CA SER A 245 11.51 -7.30 -24.66
C SER A 245 12.61 -8.05 -23.90
N GLU A 246 12.78 -7.78 -22.59
CA GLU A 246 13.78 -8.48 -21.80
C GLU A 246 13.38 -9.96 -21.54
N VAL A 247 12.10 -10.23 -21.29
CA VAL A 247 11.61 -11.61 -21.15
C VAL A 247 11.76 -12.36 -22.47
N GLU A 248 11.36 -11.77 -23.59
CA GLU A 248 11.50 -12.37 -24.94
C GLU A 248 12.95 -12.69 -25.27
N ALA A 249 13.88 -11.77 -24.97
CA ALA A 249 15.31 -12.00 -25.18
C ALA A 249 15.85 -13.18 -24.35
N VAL A 250 15.37 -13.32 -23.12
CA VAL A 250 15.74 -14.48 -22.27
C VAL A 250 15.18 -15.78 -22.84
N ILE A 251 13.94 -15.79 -23.32
CA ILE A 251 13.34 -16.94 -23.97
C ILE A 251 14.19 -17.35 -25.19
N ASP A 252 14.56 -16.41 -26.05
CA ASP A 252 15.41 -16.68 -27.22
C ASP A 252 16.74 -17.30 -26.82
N GLN A 253 17.36 -16.80 -25.77
CA GLN A 253 18.63 -17.34 -25.27
C GLN A 253 18.47 -18.75 -24.71
N VAL A 254 17.41 -19.00 -23.93
CA VAL A 254 17.09 -20.34 -23.38
C VAL A 254 16.81 -21.33 -24.50
N GLU A 255 16.00 -20.97 -25.49
CA GLU A 255 15.71 -21.81 -26.65
C GLU A 255 16.95 -22.10 -27.52
N SER A 256 17.84 -21.09 -27.67
CA SER A 256 19.11 -21.27 -28.37
C SER A 256 20.02 -22.29 -27.67
N ASN A 257 20.14 -22.14 -26.34
CA ASN A 257 20.94 -23.06 -25.52
C ASN A 257 20.34 -24.47 -25.54
N ALA A 258 19.02 -24.60 -25.42
CA ALA A 258 18.33 -25.86 -25.47
C ALA A 258 18.58 -26.61 -26.79
N ARG A 259 18.48 -25.89 -27.92
CA ARG A 259 18.79 -26.50 -29.25
C ARG A 259 20.24 -26.99 -29.34
N ALA A 260 21.20 -26.21 -28.77
CA ALA A 260 22.61 -26.59 -28.76
C ALA A 260 22.86 -27.85 -27.92
N GLU A 261 22.05 -28.08 -26.88
CA GLU A 261 22.12 -29.22 -25.95
C GLU A 261 21.22 -30.40 -26.37
N GLY A 262 20.43 -30.24 -27.45
CA GLY A 262 19.46 -31.25 -27.90
C GLY A 262 18.25 -31.36 -26.97
N LYS A 263 17.92 -30.33 -26.21
CA LYS A 263 16.79 -30.27 -25.29
C LYS A 263 15.61 -29.51 -25.90
N ASP A 264 14.41 -29.81 -25.42
CA ASP A 264 13.16 -29.12 -25.77
C ASP A 264 12.29 -28.92 -24.53
N TYR A 265 12.34 -27.73 -23.99
CA TYR A 265 11.55 -27.36 -22.80
C TYR A 265 10.07 -27.20 -23.18
N LYS A 266 9.18 -27.85 -22.43
CA LYS A 266 7.73 -27.84 -22.66
C LYS A 266 7.00 -26.77 -21.88
N THR A 267 7.55 -26.34 -20.74
CA THR A 267 6.88 -25.45 -19.79
C THR A 267 7.77 -24.27 -19.41
N TYR A 268 7.21 -23.08 -19.55
CA TYR A 268 7.78 -21.81 -19.12
C TYR A 268 6.91 -21.21 -18.01
N ILE A 269 7.52 -20.75 -16.94
CA ILE A 269 6.88 -20.02 -15.86
C ILE A 269 7.55 -18.63 -15.76
N VAL A 270 6.77 -17.59 -15.91
CA VAL A 270 7.25 -16.21 -15.72
C VAL A 270 6.78 -15.73 -14.36
N LEU A 271 7.72 -15.53 -13.46
CA LEU A 271 7.49 -14.86 -12.19
C LEU A 271 7.55 -13.35 -12.43
N ALA A 272 6.39 -12.73 -12.51
CA ALA A 272 6.26 -11.32 -12.80
C ALA A 272 5.92 -10.53 -11.53
N HIS A 273 6.43 -9.32 -11.45
CA HIS A 273 5.97 -8.33 -10.50
C HIS A 273 5.62 -7.05 -11.26
N LEU A 274 4.50 -7.11 -12.01
CA LEU A 274 4.08 -6.09 -12.98
C LEU A 274 2.69 -5.54 -12.66
N GLY A 275 1.77 -6.41 -12.28
CA GLY A 275 0.40 -6.08 -11.97
C GLY A 275 -0.47 -5.75 -13.19
N ILE A 276 -1.72 -5.46 -12.90
CA ILE A 276 -2.76 -5.10 -13.88
C ILE A 276 -3.49 -3.81 -13.51
N ASP A 277 -2.88 -2.99 -12.67
CA ASP A 277 -3.43 -1.71 -12.26
C ASP A 277 -3.61 -0.80 -13.49
N THR A 278 -4.75 -0.11 -13.55
CA THR A 278 -5.05 0.80 -14.66
C THR A 278 -4.16 2.05 -14.69
N THR A 279 -3.54 2.40 -13.57
CA THR A 279 -2.56 3.50 -13.48
C THR A 279 -1.17 3.11 -13.98
N THR A 280 -0.86 1.82 -14.06
CA THR A 280 0.38 1.31 -14.64
C THR A 280 0.35 1.47 -16.16
N PRO A 281 1.42 1.98 -16.82
CA PRO A 281 1.52 1.99 -18.26
C PRO A 281 1.21 0.62 -18.87
N VAL A 282 0.42 0.61 -19.94
CA VAL A 282 -0.09 -0.65 -20.54
C VAL A 282 1.05 -1.60 -20.90
N GLU A 283 2.13 -1.09 -21.44
CA GLU A 283 3.32 -1.86 -21.85
C GLU A 283 4.06 -2.52 -20.68
N TRP A 284 3.78 -2.10 -19.44
CA TRP A 284 4.40 -2.67 -18.24
C TRP A 284 3.48 -3.60 -17.45
N ARG A 285 2.24 -3.83 -17.92
CA ARG A 285 1.30 -4.68 -17.21
C ARG A 285 1.57 -6.17 -17.46
N GLY A 286 1.33 -6.98 -16.44
CA GLY A 286 1.43 -8.43 -16.55
C GLY A 286 0.45 -9.04 -17.53
N SER A 287 -0.74 -8.45 -17.70
CA SER A 287 -1.71 -8.85 -18.73
C SER A 287 -1.19 -8.60 -20.14
N THR A 288 -0.50 -7.49 -20.37
CA THR A 288 0.12 -7.18 -21.67
C THR A 288 1.28 -8.15 -21.97
N LEU A 289 2.09 -8.48 -20.94
CA LEU A 289 3.12 -9.50 -21.06
C LEU A 289 2.49 -10.86 -21.44
N ALA A 290 1.45 -11.29 -20.74
CA ALA A 290 0.78 -12.55 -21.01
C ALA A 290 0.23 -12.61 -22.43
N GLU A 291 -0.39 -11.55 -22.91
CA GLU A 291 -0.87 -11.44 -24.28
C GLU A 291 0.28 -11.51 -25.30
N ALA A 292 1.38 -10.76 -25.06
CA ALA A 292 2.57 -10.80 -25.91
C ALA A 292 3.16 -12.22 -26.00
N LEU A 293 3.27 -12.91 -24.88
CA LEU A 293 3.79 -14.29 -24.84
C LEU A 293 2.89 -15.28 -25.56
N SER A 294 1.56 -15.07 -25.55
CA SER A 294 0.62 -15.92 -26.30
C SER A 294 0.80 -15.81 -27.83
N ASN A 295 1.36 -14.70 -28.29
CA ASN A 295 1.65 -14.42 -29.69
C ASN A 295 3.14 -14.62 -30.05
N TYR A 296 3.97 -14.97 -29.06
CA TYR A 296 5.41 -15.11 -29.28
C TYR A 296 5.77 -16.46 -29.90
N ALA A 297 6.29 -16.44 -31.12
CA ALA A 297 6.50 -17.63 -31.92
C ALA A 297 7.34 -18.74 -31.25
N PRO A 298 8.44 -18.46 -30.52
CA PRO A 298 9.22 -19.49 -29.83
C PRO A 298 8.45 -20.30 -28.78
N LEU A 299 7.37 -19.74 -28.24
CA LEU A 299 6.54 -20.36 -27.20
C LEU A 299 5.32 -21.13 -27.79
N LYS A 300 5.15 -21.12 -29.12
CA LYS A 300 4.03 -21.80 -29.73
C LYS A 300 4.06 -23.30 -29.41
N GLY A 301 2.93 -23.80 -28.90
CA GLY A 301 2.79 -25.21 -28.51
C GLY A 301 3.43 -25.53 -27.14
N LYS A 302 3.98 -24.55 -26.44
CA LYS A 302 4.53 -24.70 -25.09
C LYS A 302 3.55 -24.14 -24.05
N ARG A 303 3.57 -24.74 -22.88
CA ARG A 303 2.80 -24.24 -21.72
C ARG A 303 3.49 -23.05 -21.10
N VAL A 304 2.75 -21.96 -20.88
CA VAL A 304 3.26 -20.73 -20.26
C VAL A 304 2.36 -20.35 -19.08
N LEU A 305 2.95 -20.23 -17.90
CA LEU A 305 2.30 -19.72 -16.71
C LEU A 305 2.89 -18.35 -16.39
N VAL A 306 2.07 -17.30 -16.34
CA VAL A 306 2.45 -15.99 -15.81
C VAL A 306 1.89 -15.90 -14.39
N LEU A 307 2.79 -15.87 -13.42
CA LEU A 307 2.48 -15.72 -12.00
C LEU A 307 2.90 -14.31 -11.59
N ASP A 308 1.92 -13.43 -11.36
CA ASP A 308 2.13 -11.99 -11.21
C ASP A 308 1.87 -11.51 -9.77
N GLY A 309 2.20 -10.26 -9.51
CA GLY A 309 1.98 -9.53 -8.25
C GLY A 309 1.80 -8.04 -8.51
N HIS A 310 2.22 -7.22 -7.54
CA HIS A 310 2.29 -5.75 -7.59
C HIS A 310 0.96 -5.00 -7.41
N SER A 311 -0.08 -5.36 -8.13
CA SER A 311 -1.38 -4.68 -8.04
C SER A 311 -2.30 -5.22 -6.93
N HIS A 312 -1.85 -6.22 -6.18
CA HIS A 312 -2.61 -6.87 -5.10
C HIS A 312 -3.98 -7.43 -5.56
N THR A 313 -4.08 -7.81 -6.83
CA THR A 313 -5.34 -8.24 -7.45
C THR A 313 -5.49 -9.76 -7.38
N LEU A 314 -6.65 -10.23 -6.97
CA LEU A 314 -7.02 -11.64 -7.14
C LEU A 314 -7.60 -11.79 -8.54
N HIS A 315 -6.83 -12.36 -9.46
CA HIS A 315 -7.23 -12.46 -10.87
C HIS A 315 -6.62 -13.66 -11.57
N THR A 316 -7.41 -14.29 -12.42
CA THR A 316 -6.97 -15.32 -13.35
C THR A 316 -7.50 -15.03 -14.75
N ALA A 317 -6.68 -15.30 -15.76
CA ALA A 317 -7.06 -15.14 -17.16
C ALA A 317 -6.31 -16.14 -18.04
N THR A 318 -6.80 -16.33 -19.25
CA THR A 318 -6.17 -17.16 -20.28
C THR A 318 -5.95 -16.33 -21.53
N TYR A 319 -4.76 -16.43 -22.13
CA TYR A 319 -4.38 -15.73 -23.35
C TYR A 319 -3.97 -16.76 -24.42
N GLY A 320 -4.58 -16.66 -25.59
CA GLY A 320 -4.39 -17.67 -26.62
C GLY A 320 -4.80 -19.06 -26.15
N ASP A 321 -4.08 -20.07 -26.60
CA ASP A 321 -4.31 -21.48 -26.25
C ASP A 321 -3.28 -22.05 -25.26
N ASN A 322 -2.26 -21.25 -24.88
CA ASN A 322 -1.10 -21.76 -24.16
C ASN A 322 -0.65 -20.93 -22.93
N VAL A 323 -1.20 -19.74 -22.69
CA VAL A 323 -0.78 -18.87 -21.59
C VAL A 323 -1.90 -18.73 -20.56
N THR A 324 -1.59 -18.99 -19.30
CA THR A 324 -2.45 -18.66 -18.17
C THR A 324 -1.81 -17.57 -17.32
N TYR A 325 -2.61 -16.61 -16.90
CA TYR A 325 -2.24 -15.53 -15.98
C TYR A 325 -2.88 -15.78 -14.62
N ASN A 326 -2.10 -15.62 -13.54
CA ASN A 326 -2.58 -15.82 -12.18
C ASN A 326 -1.93 -14.81 -11.24
N GLN A 327 -2.74 -14.18 -10.40
CA GLN A 327 -2.33 -13.33 -9.29
C GLN A 327 -3.22 -13.65 -8.08
N THR A 328 -2.66 -13.71 -6.87
CA THR A 328 -3.33 -14.25 -5.68
C THR A 328 -3.93 -13.21 -4.74
N GLY A 329 -3.96 -11.94 -5.12
CA GLY A 329 -4.26 -10.85 -4.20
C GLY A 329 -3.00 -10.42 -3.45
N SER A 330 -3.04 -10.37 -2.13
CA SER A 330 -1.90 -9.95 -1.31
C SER A 330 -1.96 -10.56 0.09
N TYR A 331 -0.92 -10.31 0.90
CA TYR A 331 -0.87 -10.55 2.34
C TYR A 331 -1.05 -12.01 2.74
N LEU A 332 -0.74 -12.93 1.83
CA LEU A 332 -0.94 -14.37 2.05
C LEU A 332 -2.39 -14.70 2.48
N ASN A 333 -3.35 -13.96 1.94
CA ASN A 333 -4.78 -14.28 2.09
C ASN A 333 -5.18 -15.50 1.27
N ASN A 334 -4.43 -15.78 0.21
CA ASN A 334 -4.60 -16.92 -0.66
C ASN A 334 -3.23 -17.51 -1.03
N VAL A 335 -3.22 -18.78 -1.39
CA VAL A 335 -2.09 -19.44 -2.05
C VAL A 335 -2.51 -19.79 -3.46
N GLY A 336 -1.78 -19.33 -4.47
CA GLY A 336 -2.03 -19.68 -5.86
C GLY A 336 -1.77 -21.15 -6.10
N ARG A 337 -2.59 -21.80 -6.92
CA ARG A 337 -2.46 -23.20 -7.29
C ARG A 337 -2.77 -23.38 -8.76
N VAL A 338 -1.79 -23.89 -9.50
CA VAL A 338 -1.97 -24.37 -10.88
C VAL A 338 -1.60 -25.83 -10.92
N VAL A 339 -2.48 -26.65 -11.45
CA VAL A 339 -2.26 -28.09 -11.63
C VAL A 339 -2.28 -28.41 -13.11
N TYR A 340 -1.26 -29.07 -13.60
CA TYR A 340 -1.16 -29.48 -15.01
C TYR A 340 -0.59 -30.90 -15.16
N ASN A 341 -0.82 -31.50 -16.29
CA ASN A 341 -0.17 -32.74 -16.73
C ASN A 341 0.54 -32.50 -18.06
N SER A 342 1.07 -33.56 -18.69
CA SER A 342 1.71 -33.49 -20.02
C SER A 342 0.83 -32.83 -21.08
N ASP A 343 -0.50 -33.02 -21.00
CA ASP A 343 -1.43 -32.62 -22.05
C ASP A 343 -1.97 -31.21 -21.86
N ARG A 344 -2.35 -30.82 -20.62
CA ARG A 344 -3.11 -29.57 -20.37
C ARG A 344 -3.02 -29.08 -18.94
N ILE A 345 -3.47 -27.84 -18.73
CA ILE A 345 -3.83 -27.30 -17.43
C ILE A 345 -5.11 -28.02 -16.94
N LEU A 346 -5.04 -28.64 -15.78
CA LEU A 346 -6.17 -29.34 -15.15
C LEU A 346 -7.00 -28.37 -14.31
N SER A 347 -6.34 -27.48 -13.56
CA SER A 347 -6.99 -26.42 -12.78
C SER A 347 -6.04 -25.26 -12.53
N HIS A 348 -6.58 -24.08 -12.33
CA HIS A 348 -5.86 -22.92 -11.84
C HIS A 348 -6.78 -22.03 -11.00
N GLY A 349 -6.22 -21.38 -10.01
CA GLY A 349 -6.95 -20.56 -9.05
C GLY A 349 -6.17 -20.42 -7.76
N VAL A 350 -6.88 -20.35 -6.65
CA VAL A 350 -6.28 -20.16 -5.33
C VAL A 350 -6.84 -21.14 -4.31
N ILE A 351 -6.03 -21.40 -3.28
CA ILE A 351 -6.47 -21.96 -2.01
C ILE A 351 -6.72 -20.76 -1.09
N THR A 352 -7.97 -20.55 -0.70
CA THR A 352 -8.34 -19.45 0.19
C THR A 352 -7.92 -19.72 1.64
N HIS A 353 -7.89 -18.69 2.48
CA HIS A 353 -7.64 -18.84 3.91
C HIS A 353 -8.57 -19.90 4.55
N ASP A 354 -9.88 -19.82 4.29
CA ASP A 354 -10.85 -20.76 4.87
C ASP A 354 -10.64 -22.20 4.37
N GLU A 355 -10.32 -22.37 3.08
CA GLU A 355 -9.97 -23.68 2.53
C GLU A 355 -8.67 -24.21 3.15
N ALA A 356 -7.66 -23.36 3.32
CA ALA A 356 -6.40 -23.72 3.96
C ALA A 356 -6.61 -24.21 5.40
N LYS A 357 -7.37 -23.46 6.19
CA LYS A 357 -7.69 -23.81 7.59
C LYS A 357 -8.46 -25.10 7.70
N LYS A 358 -9.38 -25.36 6.79
CA LYS A 358 -10.24 -26.54 6.80
C LYS A 358 -9.51 -27.82 6.41
N ASN A 359 -8.62 -27.73 5.40
CA ASN A 359 -8.12 -28.91 4.68
C ASN A 359 -6.65 -29.24 4.96
N TYR A 360 -5.88 -28.37 5.58
CA TYR A 360 -4.45 -28.54 5.76
C TYR A 360 -4.03 -28.36 7.22
N GLN A 361 -2.87 -28.91 7.55
CA GLN A 361 -2.30 -28.85 8.91
C GLN A 361 -1.07 -27.94 8.93
N VAL A 362 -0.95 -27.20 10.02
CA VAL A 362 0.24 -26.36 10.29
C VAL A 362 1.47 -27.24 10.43
N ASN A 363 2.59 -26.81 9.81
CA ASN A 363 3.89 -27.43 10.07
C ASN A 363 4.40 -26.99 11.46
N PRO A 364 4.54 -27.90 12.42
CA PRO A 364 4.94 -27.52 13.77
C PRO A 364 6.36 -26.97 13.88
N LYS A 365 7.26 -27.36 12.97
CA LYS A 365 8.64 -26.84 12.93
C LYS A 365 8.67 -25.38 12.54
N ILE A 366 7.89 -25.00 11.51
CA ILE A 366 7.77 -23.61 11.09
C ILE A 366 7.08 -22.79 12.17
N LYS A 367 6.02 -23.34 12.79
CA LYS A 367 5.36 -22.66 13.92
C LYS A 367 6.32 -22.34 15.05
N ALA A 368 7.15 -23.29 15.46
CA ALA A 368 8.16 -23.07 16.49
C ALA A 368 9.17 -21.99 16.08
N MET A 369 9.61 -21.97 14.82
CA MET A 369 10.48 -20.93 14.26
C MET A 369 9.80 -19.55 14.32
N LEU A 370 8.53 -19.47 13.98
CA LEU A 370 7.76 -18.23 14.07
C LEU A 370 7.56 -17.76 15.51
N ASP A 371 7.35 -18.66 16.45
CA ASP A 371 7.28 -18.34 17.88
C ASP A 371 8.59 -17.70 18.37
N ASP A 372 9.75 -18.20 17.94
CA ASP A 372 11.06 -17.62 18.25
C ASP A 372 11.26 -16.24 17.59
N ILE A 373 10.84 -16.08 16.35
CA ILE A 373 10.87 -14.79 15.63
C ILE A 373 9.99 -13.77 16.34
N GLN A 374 8.77 -14.16 16.76
CA GLN A 374 7.87 -13.29 17.51
C GLN A 374 8.47 -12.88 18.87
N ALA A 375 9.14 -13.78 19.58
CA ALA A 375 9.81 -13.48 20.85
C ALA A 375 10.96 -12.47 20.65
N LYS A 376 11.77 -12.64 19.61
CA LYS A 376 12.83 -11.70 19.21
C LYS A 376 12.26 -10.34 18.85
N TYR A 377 11.20 -10.31 18.05
CA TYR A 377 10.52 -9.08 17.66
C TYR A 377 9.92 -8.35 18.86
N LYS A 378 9.33 -9.07 19.81
CA LYS A 378 8.84 -8.51 21.06
C LYS A 378 9.94 -7.81 21.85
N ALA A 379 11.12 -8.43 21.95
CA ALA A 379 12.28 -7.83 22.60
C ALA A 379 12.76 -6.55 21.90
N ASP A 380 12.77 -6.53 20.55
CA ASP A 380 13.10 -5.33 19.77
C ASP A 380 12.05 -4.22 19.94
N SER A 381 10.79 -4.57 19.91
CA SER A 381 9.67 -3.59 20.04
C SER A 381 9.56 -2.99 21.45
N SER A 382 10.19 -3.56 22.45
CA SER A 382 10.28 -2.97 23.79
C SER A 382 11.30 -1.83 23.92
N LYS A 383 12.11 -1.59 22.87
CA LYS A 383 13.09 -0.50 22.87
C LYS A 383 12.39 0.86 22.95
N VAL A 384 12.93 1.71 23.84
CA VAL A 384 12.41 3.06 24.08
C VAL A 384 12.81 3.99 22.94
N VAL A 385 11.84 4.73 22.42
CA VAL A 385 12.02 5.79 21.41
C VAL A 385 12.11 7.15 22.11
N ILE A 386 11.23 7.38 23.08
CA ILE A 386 11.26 8.57 23.94
C ILE A 386 11.15 8.12 25.41
N GLU A 387 12.02 8.66 26.25
CA GLU A 387 12.05 8.30 27.69
C GLU A 387 10.78 8.72 28.43
N ASN A 388 10.20 9.85 28.03
CA ASN A 388 8.96 10.36 28.61
C ASN A 388 8.20 11.23 27.63
N SER A 389 6.94 10.90 27.39
CA SER A 389 6.05 11.75 26.58
C SER A 389 5.46 12.86 27.45
N PRO A 390 5.72 14.14 27.17
CA PRO A 390 5.21 15.24 27.98
C PRO A 390 3.71 15.47 27.79
N VAL A 391 3.10 14.86 26.78
CA VAL A 391 1.69 15.02 26.40
C VAL A 391 1.03 13.69 26.12
N LYS A 392 -0.29 13.62 26.31
CA LYS A 392 -1.12 12.55 25.79
C LYS A 392 -1.41 12.82 24.32
N LEU A 393 -1.10 11.86 23.43
CA LEU A 393 -1.49 11.89 22.02
C LEU A 393 -2.67 10.95 21.83
N SER A 394 -3.86 11.51 21.66
CA SER A 394 -5.10 10.74 21.71
C SER A 394 -5.41 10.04 20.39
N GLY A 395 -5.44 8.71 20.45
CA GLY A 395 -5.94 7.83 19.40
C GLY A 395 -7.38 7.35 19.67
N ASP A 396 -8.14 8.07 20.50
CA ASP A 396 -9.54 7.73 20.75
C ASP A 396 -10.31 7.68 19.42
N ARG A 397 -11.01 6.57 19.20
CA ARG A 397 -11.75 6.32 17.97
C ARG A 397 -12.80 7.39 17.69
N MET A 398 -13.44 7.89 18.76
CA MET A 398 -14.51 8.90 18.65
C MET A 398 -13.96 10.31 18.37
N ASP A 399 -12.64 10.47 18.42
CA ASP A 399 -11.97 11.72 18.05
C ASP A 399 -11.24 11.60 16.71
N VAL A 400 -10.33 10.64 16.52
CA VAL A 400 -9.51 10.55 15.30
C VAL A 400 -10.31 10.30 14.03
N ARG A 401 -11.53 9.79 14.16
CA ARG A 401 -12.46 9.50 13.03
C ARG A 401 -13.54 10.55 12.84
N VAL A 402 -13.50 11.62 13.61
CA VAL A 402 -14.58 12.60 13.68
C VAL A 402 -14.07 14.03 13.47
N ARG A 403 -12.89 14.33 14.00
CA ARG A 403 -12.32 15.68 14.06
C ARG A 403 -10.80 15.67 14.15
N GLU A 404 -10.19 16.84 14.01
CA GLU A 404 -8.76 17.05 14.22
C GLU A 404 -8.36 16.63 15.64
N THR A 405 -7.24 15.89 15.73
CA THR A 405 -6.64 15.46 17.01
C THR A 405 -5.15 15.74 17.05
N ASN A 406 -4.60 15.82 18.25
CA ASN A 406 -3.15 16.01 18.39
C ASN A 406 -2.35 14.80 17.88
N LEU A 407 -2.83 13.57 18.04
CA LEU A 407 -2.19 12.40 17.43
C LEU A 407 -2.22 12.50 15.90
N GLY A 408 -3.37 12.85 15.34
CA GLY A 408 -3.50 13.07 13.90
C GLY A 408 -2.54 14.13 13.39
N ASN A 409 -2.41 15.22 14.12
CA ASN A 409 -1.49 16.31 13.79
C ASN A 409 -0.03 15.86 13.79
N VAL A 410 0.43 15.16 14.84
CA VAL A 410 1.84 14.72 14.89
C VAL A 410 2.18 13.68 13.84
N VAL A 411 1.26 12.76 13.55
CA VAL A 411 1.48 11.78 12.48
C VAL A 411 1.53 12.47 11.11
N ALA A 412 0.59 13.36 10.83
CA ALA A 412 0.59 14.11 9.56
C ALA A 412 1.82 15.02 9.44
N ASP A 413 2.26 15.64 10.53
CA ASP A 413 3.51 16.42 10.55
C ASP A 413 4.74 15.56 10.24
N ALA A 414 4.80 14.34 10.78
CA ALA A 414 5.87 13.39 10.46
C ALA A 414 5.92 13.05 8.98
N LEU A 415 4.75 12.82 8.37
CA LEU A 415 4.66 12.55 6.93
C LEU A 415 5.08 13.77 6.09
N LEU A 416 4.63 14.97 6.47
CA LEU A 416 4.97 16.20 5.76
C LEU A 416 6.46 16.54 5.89
N ASP A 417 7.05 16.34 7.08
CA ASP A 417 8.47 16.53 7.32
C ASP A 417 9.32 15.61 6.43
N TYR A 418 8.98 14.33 6.38
CA TYR A 418 9.61 13.39 5.45
C TYR A 418 9.44 13.84 3.99
N GLY A 419 8.28 14.33 3.64
CA GLY A 419 7.94 14.82 2.30
C GLY A 419 8.73 16.06 1.83
N GLN A 420 9.47 16.71 2.72
CA GLN A 420 10.31 17.86 2.32
C GLN A 420 11.59 17.44 1.62
N SER A 421 12.08 16.24 1.84
CA SER A 421 13.34 15.75 1.26
C SER A 421 13.32 14.28 0.82
N GLY A 422 12.28 13.53 1.15
CA GLY A 422 12.19 12.09 0.91
C GLY A 422 11.74 11.70 -0.50
N PHE A 423 11.22 12.64 -1.28
CA PHE A 423 10.71 12.43 -2.64
C PHE A 423 11.34 13.40 -3.63
N SER A 424 11.04 13.22 -4.91
CA SER A 424 11.57 14.09 -6.00
C SER A 424 11.08 15.53 -5.87
N HIS A 425 9.91 15.76 -5.31
CA HIS A 425 9.34 17.08 -5.10
C HIS A 425 9.09 17.34 -3.62
N LYS A 426 9.25 18.58 -3.20
CA LYS A 426 8.80 19.00 -1.85
C LYS A 426 7.29 18.91 -1.78
N SER A 427 6.80 18.36 -0.69
CA SER A 427 5.37 18.17 -0.50
C SER A 427 4.69 19.41 0.05
N ASN A 428 3.50 19.70 -0.45
CA ASN A 428 2.66 20.80 0.02
C ASN A 428 1.89 20.43 1.29
N LEU A 429 1.35 19.21 1.33
CA LEU A 429 0.51 18.74 2.42
C LEU A 429 0.67 17.23 2.62
N ALA A 430 0.23 16.78 3.78
CA ALA A 430 0.14 15.37 4.11
C ALA A 430 -1.23 15.06 4.72
N VAL A 431 -1.75 13.88 4.42
CA VAL A 431 -2.97 13.37 5.03
C VAL A 431 -2.82 11.92 5.45
N THR A 432 -3.52 11.53 6.49
CA THR A 432 -3.69 10.14 6.89
C THR A 432 -5.11 9.91 7.37
N ASN A 433 -5.65 8.74 7.12
CA ASN A 433 -7.01 8.41 7.53
C ASN A 433 -7.09 8.09 9.04
N GLY A 434 -8.10 8.58 9.71
CA GLY A 434 -8.33 8.34 11.14
C GLY A 434 -8.48 6.86 11.49
N GLY A 435 -8.96 6.05 10.55
CA GLY A 435 -9.02 4.59 10.68
C GLY A 435 -7.66 3.90 10.78
N GLY A 436 -6.61 4.56 10.32
CA GLY A 436 -5.22 4.10 10.42
C GLY A 436 -4.56 4.36 11.77
N LEU A 437 -5.14 5.21 12.62
CA LEU A 437 -4.63 5.59 13.94
C LEU A 437 -5.35 4.78 15.02
N ARG A 438 -4.66 3.84 15.66
CA ARG A 438 -5.34 2.75 16.39
C ARG A 438 -5.19 2.77 17.90
N GLU A 439 -4.24 3.54 18.44
CA GLU A 439 -3.94 3.56 19.87
C GLU A 439 -3.51 4.95 20.35
N THR A 440 -3.62 5.19 21.63
CA THR A 440 -3.21 6.43 22.31
C THR A 440 -1.79 6.29 22.84
N ILE A 441 -0.97 7.34 22.68
CA ILE A 441 0.30 7.46 23.37
C ILE A 441 0.05 8.17 24.70
N ALA A 442 0.38 7.50 25.79
CA ALA A 442 0.12 7.99 27.14
C ALA A 442 1.10 9.12 27.53
N LYS A 443 0.59 10.08 28.32
CA LYS A 443 1.42 11.10 28.96
C LYS A 443 2.24 10.52 30.11
N ASP A 444 3.40 11.11 30.37
CA ASP A 444 4.29 10.83 31.51
C ASP A 444 4.75 9.36 31.57
N LYS A 445 4.92 8.74 30.39
CA LYS A 445 5.43 7.39 30.22
C LYS A 445 6.44 7.33 29.07
N PRO A 446 7.35 6.36 29.09
CA PRO A 446 8.17 6.06 27.92
C PRO A 446 7.29 5.67 26.73
N VAL A 447 7.75 6.02 25.53
CA VAL A 447 7.18 5.55 24.27
C VAL A 447 8.15 4.55 23.67
N THR A 448 7.68 3.33 23.46
CA THR A 448 8.46 2.24 22.86
C THR A 448 8.15 2.11 21.36
N LYS A 449 8.99 1.37 20.64
CA LYS A 449 8.67 0.96 19.28
C LYS A 449 7.33 0.21 19.20
N GLY A 450 7.01 -0.60 20.22
CA GLY A 450 5.74 -1.31 20.30
C GLY A 450 4.54 -0.37 20.41
N ASP A 451 4.66 0.73 21.14
CA ASP A 451 3.61 1.77 21.23
C ASP A 451 3.38 2.43 19.88
N ILE A 452 4.46 2.72 19.14
CA ILE A 452 4.36 3.30 17.79
C ILE A 452 3.67 2.33 16.83
N ILE A 453 4.02 1.05 16.89
CA ILE A 453 3.40 0.00 16.08
C ILE A 453 1.92 -0.17 16.47
N ALA A 454 1.59 -0.05 17.75
CA ALA A 454 0.19 -0.08 18.20
C ALA A 454 -0.63 1.08 17.60
N VAL A 455 -0.03 2.26 17.43
CA VAL A 455 -0.66 3.39 16.73
C VAL A 455 -0.82 3.11 15.24
N LEU A 456 0.21 2.56 14.57
CA LEU A 456 0.29 2.34 13.12
C LEU A 456 0.56 0.86 12.77
N PRO A 457 -0.40 -0.05 13.01
CA PRO A 457 -0.13 -1.49 12.99
C PRO A 457 -0.17 -2.14 11.60
N PHE A 458 -0.55 -1.42 10.54
CA PHE A 458 -0.91 -2.02 9.25
C PHE A 458 0.29 -2.25 8.31
N GLY A 459 1.49 -1.79 8.67
CA GLY A 459 2.68 -1.93 7.83
C GLY A 459 2.62 -1.12 6.54
N ASN A 460 1.87 -0.01 6.54
CA ASN A 460 1.78 0.88 5.40
C ASN A 460 3.10 1.59 5.12
N SER A 461 3.44 1.75 3.86
CA SER A 461 4.48 2.67 3.39
C SER A 461 3.90 4.06 3.13
N VAL A 462 4.78 5.07 3.09
CA VAL A 462 4.38 6.42 2.67
C VAL A 462 4.48 6.56 1.17
N ALA A 463 3.63 7.41 0.60
CA ALA A 463 3.64 7.73 -0.81
C ALA A 463 3.45 9.24 -1.02
N GLN A 464 4.13 9.80 -2.03
CA GLN A 464 3.84 11.13 -2.55
C GLN A 464 3.07 10.99 -3.86
N ILE A 465 1.94 11.68 -3.94
CA ILE A 465 1.08 11.69 -5.12
C ILE A 465 1.08 13.09 -5.72
N GLN A 466 1.20 13.17 -7.04
CA GLN A 466 0.91 14.37 -7.80
C GLN A 466 -0.60 14.49 -7.97
N VAL A 467 -1.20 15.54 -7.45
CA VAL A 467 -2.64 15.79 -7.47
C VAL A 467 -2.96 17.19 -7.99
N THR A 468 -4.16 17.37 -8.52
CA THR A 468 -4.69 18.71 -8.83
C THR A 468 -5.34 19.32 -7.60
N GLY A 469 -5.50 20.65 -7.59
CA GLY A 469 -6.27 21.30 -6.55
C GLY A 469 -7.73 20.82 -6.51
N GLN A 470 -8.30 20.43 -7.65
CA GLN A 470 -9.64 19.82 -7.68
C GLN A 470 -9.65 18.47 -6.94
N ASN A 471 -8.62 17.63 -7.12
CA ASN A 471 -8.50 16.37 -6.37
C ASN A 471 -8.42 16.62 -4.84
N ILE A 472 -7.68 17.64 -4.42
CA ILE A 472 -7.60 18.03 -2.99
C ILE A 472 -8.96 18.48 -2.48
N TYR A 473 -9.66 19.30 -3.24
CA TYR A 473 -11.02 19.75 -2.87
C TYR A 473 -11.96 18.55 -2.70
N ASP A 474 -12.01 17.66 -3.68
CA ASP A 474 -12.86 16.47 -3.66
C ASP A 474 -12.48 15.52 -2.52
N MET A 475 -11.18 15.40 -2.22
CA MET A 475 -10.66 14.64 -1.09
C MET A 475 -11.23 15.16 0.24
N PHE A 476 -11.21 16.46 0.48
CA PHE A 476 -11.76 17.04 1.71
C PHE A 476 -13.30 17.00 1.74
N VAL A 477 -13.98 17.16 0.60
CA VAL A 477 -15.43 16.92 0.54
C VAL A 477 -15.77 15.51 1.01
N LYS A 478 -15.02 14.51 0.55
CA LYS A 478 -15.21 13.13 0.98
C LYS A 478 -14.90 12.93 2.46
N SER A 479 -13.79 13.46 2.94
CA SER A 479 -13.38 13.36 4.35
C SER A 479 -14.45 13.88 5.31
N LEU A 480 -15.09 14.98 4.93
CA LEU A 480 -16.08 15.70 5.72
C LEU A 480 -17.54 15.30 5.39
N GLY A 481 -17.70 14.22 4.64
CA GLY A 481 -18.99 13.82 4.07
C GLY A 481 -19.87 12.94 4.96
N SER A 482 -19.45 12.56 6.15
CA SER A 482 -20.26 11.76 7.07
C SER A 482 -21.54 12.49 7.49
N ILE A 483 -22.58 11.73 7.84
CA ILE A 483 -23.77 12.27 8.47
C ILE A 483 -23.47 12.81 9.86
N LEU A 484 -24.36 13.61 10.41
CA LEU A 484 -24.19 14.15 11.77
C LEU A 484 -24.38 13.06 12.82
N GLN A 485 -23.56 13.10 13.84
CA GLN A 485 -23.68 12.23 15.01
C GLN A 485 -24.88 12.69 15.86
N VAL A 486 -25.74 11.76 16.24
CA VAL A 486 -26.89 12.03 17.12
C VAL A 486 -26.83 11.16 18.36
N ASP A 487 -27.34 11.70 19.48
CA ASP A 487 -27.50 10.96 20.72
C ASP A 487 -28.76 10.06 20.68
N GLU A 488 -29.01 9.32 21.77
CA GLU A 488 -30.16 8.42 21.90
C GLU A 488 -31.51 9.14 21.76
N SER A 489 -31.56 10.45 21.99
CA SER A 489 -32.76 11.28 21.84
C SER A 489 -32.92 11.86 20.43
N GLY A 490 -31.98 11.58 19.52
CA GLY A 490 -31.96 12.10 18.15
C GLY A 490 -31.45 13.53 18.03
N LYS A 491 -30.81 14.07 19.08
CA LYS A 491 -30.17 15.39 19.02
C LYS A 491 -28.73 15.28 18.55
N ASN A 492 -28.28 16.32 17.83
CA ASN A 492 -26.89 16.39 17.41
C ASN A 492 -25.96 16.41 18.63
N VAL A 493 -24.91 15.58 18.54
CA VAL A 493 -23.77 15.66 19.47
C VAL A 493 -22.89 16.82 19.02
N LEU A 494 -22.56 17.70 19.96
CA LEU A 494 -21.80 18.93 19.67
C LEU A 494 -20.37 18.81 20.21
N ASP A 495 -19.44 19.47 19.52
CA ASP A 495 -18.09 19.67 20.02
C ASP A 495 -18.06 20.80 21.09
N GLU A 496 -16.85 21.13 21.58
CA GLU A 496 -16.64 22.14 22.61
C GLU A 496 -17.03 23.56 22.15
N ASN A 497 -17.09 23.77 20.83
CA ASN A 497 -17.46 25.05 20.22
C ASN A 497 -18.93 25.09 19.82
N GLY A 498 -19.69 24.04 20.13
CA GLY A 498 -21.10 23.94 19.81
C GLY A 498 -21.40 23.54 18.37
N GLN A 499 -20.41 23.09 17.61
CA GLN A 499 -20.60 22.57 16.25
C GLN A 499 -21.02 21.11 16.27
N PRO A 500 -21.98 20.69 15.44
CA PRO A 500 -22.35 19.29 15.32
C PRO A 500 -21.16 18.42 14.86
N LEU A 501 -20.94 17.32 15.58
CA LEU A 501 -19.94 16.33 15.20
C LEU A 501 -20.44 15.43 14.08
N LEU A 502 -19.52 14.96 13.27
CA LEU A 502 -19.76 13.94 12.25
C LEU A 502 -19.85 12.56 12.88
N GLU A 503 -20.60 11.63 12.26
CA GLU A 503 -20.50 10.22 12.58
C GLU A 503 -19.08 9.71 12.32
N PRO A 504 -18.51 8.87 13.19
CA PRO A 504 -17.18 8.36 13.03
C PRO A 504 -16.98 7.63 11.71
N SER A 505 -15.98 8.04 10.95
CA SER A 505 -15.58 7.43 9.69
C SER A 505 -14.10 7.10 9.70
N GLY A 506 -13.74 5.88 9.29
CA GLY A 506 -12.34 5.51 9.10
C GLY A 506 -11.63 6.38 8.07
N GLY A 507 -12.39 6.92 7.12
CA GLY A 507 -11.90 7.81 6.08
C GLY A 507 -11.75 9.27 6.48
N PHE A 508 -12.14 9.69 7.70
CA PHE A 508 -11.88 11.06 8.13
C PHE A 508 -10.36 11.34 8.12
N LEU A 509 -9.94 12.43 7.48
CA LEU A 509 -8.53 12.75 7.31
C LEU A 509 -7.98 13.63 8.44
N GLN A 510 -6.86 13.20 9.00
CA GLN A 510 -5.95 14.02 9.76
C GLN A 510 -4.90 14.61 8.80
N GLU A 511 -4.53 15.88 8.96
CA GLU A 511 -3.75 16.57 7.93
C GLU A 511 -2.67 17.49 8.47
N ALA A 512 -1.69 17.79 7.62
CA ALA A 512 -0.69 18.83 7.79
C ALA A 512 -0.48 19.57 6.47
N GLY A 513 -0.16 20.85 6.54
CA GLY A 513 0.07 21.67 5.34
C GLY A 513 -1.21 22.15 4.66
N ALA A 514 -2.36 21.98 5.28
CA ALA A 514 -3.61 22.59 4.86
C ALA A 514 -4.29 23.32 6.01
N ARG A 515 -5.20 24.21 5.70
CA ARG A 515 -6.17 24.80 6.60
C ARG A 515 -7.53 24.70 5.96
N VAL A 516 -8.42 23.91 6.57
CA VAL A 516 -9.75 23.65 6.04
C VAL A 516 -10.77 24.16 7.05
N TYR A 517 -11.54 25.15 6.63
CA TYR A 517 -12.69 25.60 7.39
C TYR A 517 -13.95 24.92 6.84
N TYR A 518 -14.74 24.34 7.73
CA TYR A 518 -15.95 23.64 7.34
C TYR A 518 -17.09 23.83 8.33
N ASP A 519 -18.32 23.80 7.82
CA ASP A 519 -19.54 23.90 8.59
C ASP A 519 -20.36 22.62 8.42
N THR A 520 -20.44 21.83 9.48
CA THR A 520 -21.14 20.53 9.47
C THR A 520 -22.66 20.67 9.38
N THR A 521 -23.22 21.86 9.60
CA THR A 521 -24.65 22.11 9.45
C THR A 521 -25.09 22.20 7.99
N LEU A 522 -24.15 22.39 7.06
CA LEU A 522 -24.41 22.49 5.64
C LEU A 522 -24.52 21.11 4.99
N PRO A 523 -25.19 21.01 3.83
CA PRO A 523 -25.13 19.80 3.00
C PRO A 523 -23.69 19.42 2.67
N THR A 524 -23.40 18.12 2.57
CA THR A 524 -22.04 17.56 2.43
C THR A 524 -21.20 18.27 1.38
N GLU A 525 -21.77 18.52 0.20
CA GLU A 525 -21.08 19.16 -0.92
C GLU A 525 -20.80 20.67 -0.72
N LYS A 526 -21.37 21.27 0.33
CA LYS A 526 -21.25 22.70 0.66
C LYS A 526 -20.56 22.95 1.99
N ARG A 527 -20.12 21.91 2.69
CA ARG A 527 -19.53 22.03 4.03
C ARG A 527 -18.22 22.81 4.04
N ILE A 528 -17.42 22.70 2.99
CA ILE A 528 -16.13 23.39 2.90
C ILE A 528 -16.38 24.89 2.66
N LEU A 529 -15.89 25.70 3.58
CA LEU A 529 -15.95 27.17 3.49
C LEU A 529 -14.69 27.71 2.81
N SER A 530 -13.53 27.20 3.13
CA SER A 530 -12.26 27.51 2.45
C SER A 530 -11.21 26.44 2.69
N ILE A 531 -10.24 26.35 1.77
CA ILE A 531 -9.03 25.55 1.89
C ILE A 531 -7.84 26.43 1.52
N ASP A 532 -6.86 26.50 2.42
CA ASP A 532 -5.55 27.08 2.15
C ASP A 532 -4.50 25.97 2.19
N ILE A 533 -3.54 26.03 1.28
CA ILE A 533 -2.46 25.03 1.16
C ILE A 533 -1.10 25.72 1.40
N LEU A 534 -0.23 25.00 2.13
CA LEU A 534 1.12 25.44 2.43
C LEU A 534 1.98 25.44 1.14
N ASP A 535 2.59 26.58 0.87
CA ASP A 535 3.69 26.67 -0.08
C ASP A 535 4.97 26.17 0.62
N PRO A 536 5.58 25.06 0.12
CA PRO A 536 6.72 24.47 0.81
C PRO A 536 7.98 25.32 0.78
N GLU A 537 8.10 26.26 -0.17
CA GLU A 537 9.25 27.15 -0.29
C GLU A 537 9.12 28.39 0.60
N THR A 538 7.98 29.06 0.53
CA THR A 538 7.76 30.32 1.27
C THR A 538 7.22 30.09 2.68
N LYS A 539 6.75 28.88 2.98
CA LYS A 539 6.06 28.52 4.23
C LYS A 539 4.77 29.32 4.49
N ALA A 540 4.24 29.97 3.48
CA ALA A 540 2.99 30.70 3.53
C ALA A 540 1.81 29.81 3.10
N TYR A 541 0.66 29.98 3.73
CA TYR A 541 -0.59 29.37 3.31
C TYR A 541 -1.23 30.25 2.22
N LYS A 542 -1.66 29.62 1.14
CA LYS A 542 -2.31 30.26 0.00
C LYS A 542 -3.64 29.58 -0.30
N PRO A 543 -4.67 30.33 -0.74
CA PRO A 543 -5.91 29.72 -1.17
C PRO A 543 -5.68 28.61 -2.20
N LEU A 544 -6.40 27.50 -2.05
CA LEU A 544 -6.35 26.38 -2.98
C LEU A 544 -6.76 26.83 -4.39
N ASP A 545 -5.90 26.63 -5.37
CA ASP A 545 -6.24 26.76 -6.78
C ASP A 545 -6.56 25.37 -7.35
N LYS A 546 -7.80 25.17 -7.77
CA LYS A 546 -8.29 23.88 -8.29
C LYS A 546 -7.58 23.40 -9.56
N THR A 547 -6.93 24.32 -10.27
CA THR A 547 -6.23 24.05 -11.54
C THR A 547 -4.76 23.79 -11.39
N GLU A 548 -4.18 24.18 -10.26
CA GLU A 548 -2.76 23.94 -9.98
C GLU A 548 -2.46 22.51 -9.57
N THR A 549 -1.17 22.16 -9.70
CA THR A 549 -0.62 20.88 -9.28
C THR A 549 -0.01 21.00 -7.89
N TYR A 550 -0.31 20.02 -7.04
CA TYR A 550 0.22 19.90 -5.68
C TYR A 550 0.83 18.52 -5.45
N TYR A 551 1.70 18.43 -4.47
CA TYR A 551 2.33 17.19 -4.04
C TYR A 551 1.84 16.82 -2.63
N LEU A 552 1.14 15.70 -2.55
CA LEU A 552 0.48 15.19 -1.36
C LEU A 552 1.23 13.95 -0.84
N VAL A 553 1.58 13.96 0.45
CA VAL A 553 2.07 12.74 1.13
C VAL A 553 0.91 12.05 1.84
N THR A 554 0.82 10.76 1.65
CA THR A 554 -0.14 9.91 2.38
C THR A 554 0.40 8.49 2.52
N ASN A 555 -0.41 7.57 3.02
CA ASN A 555 -0.06 6.15 3.05
C ASN A 555 -0.46 5.44 1.74
N ASP A 556 0.15 4.29 1.48
CA ASP A 556 -0.09 3.46 0.29
C ASP A 556 -1.54 2.99 0.18
N PHE A 557 -2.24 2.77 1.30
CA PHE A 557 -3.65 2.39 1.32
C PHE A 557 -4.55 3.47 0.69
N LEU A 558 -4.42 4.75 1.11
CA LEU A 558 -5.17 5.86 0.51
C LEU A 558 -4.73 6.11 -0.93
N ALA A 559 -3.42 5.99 -1.21
CA ALA A 559 -2.87 6.15 -2.55
C ALA A 559 -3.43 5.11 -3.54
N ALA A 560 -3.78 3.93 -3.07
CA ALA A 560 -4.45 2.88 -3.87
C ALA A 560 -5.97 3.05 -3.96
N GLY A 561 -6.53 4.15 -3.46
CA GLY A 561 -7.98 4.40 -3.45
C GLY A 561 -8.71 3.81 -2.25
N GLY A 562 -7.99 3.38 -1.22
CA GLY A 562 -8.56 2.90 0.04
C GLY A 562 -9.52 3.92 0.65
N ASP A 563 -10.48 3.46 1.43
CA ASP A 563 -11.59 4.25 1.98
C ASP A 563 -12.37 5.05 0.91
N GLY A 564 -12.26 4.65 -0.37
CA GLY A 564 -12.94 5.27 -1.50
C GLY A 564 -12.31 6.59 -1.99
N TYR A 565 -11.05 6.85 -1.66
CA TYR A 565 -10.28 8.02 -2.13
C TYR A 565 -9.75 7.82 -3.55
N THR A 566 -10.63 7.51 -4.50
CA THR A 566 -10.29 7.23 -5.91
C THR A 566 -9.64 8.40 -6.63
N MET A 567 -9.85 9.65 -6.16
CA MET A 567 -9.22 10.84 -6.72
C MET A 567 -7.72 10.93 -6.42
N LEU A 568 -7.16 10.07 -5.56
CA LEU A 568 -5.75 10.04 -5.20
C LEU A 568 -4.93 9.04 -6.01
N GLY A 569 -5.52 8.39 -7.01
CA GLY A 569 -4.88 7.36 -7.84
C GLY A 569 -3.93 7.86 -8.92
N GLY A 570 -3.36 9.07 -8.80
CA GLY A 570 -2.39 9.62 -9.75
C GLY A 570 -1.00 8.99 -9.66
N PRO A 571 -0.04 9.46 -10.48
CA PRO A 571 1.34 9.04 -10.40
C PRO A 571 1.90 9.25 -8.99
N ARG A 572 2.61 8.23 -8.48
CA ARG A 572 3.11 8.26 -7.10
C ARG A 572 4.53 7.73 -6.99
N GLU A 573 5.26 8.28 -6.03
CA GLU A 573 6.51 7.73 -5.51
C GLU A 573 6.23 7.09 -4.16
N GLU A 574 6.92 6.01 -3.83
CA GLU A 574 6.79 5.34 -2.54
C GLU A 574 8.05 5.52 -1.70
N GLY A 575 7.88 5.57 -0.39
CA GLY A 575 8.93 5.77 0.61
C GLY A 575 8.97 4.65 1.66
N PRO A 576 9.65 4.89 2.80
CA PRO A 576 9.75 3.94 3.90
C PRO A 576 8.41 3.61 4.54
N SER A 577 8.43 2.68 5.51
CA SER A 577 7.26 2.39 6.32
C SER A 577 6.84 3.59 7.17
N MET A 578 5.54 3.78 7.31
CA MET A 578 4.93 4.90 8.01
C MET A 578 5.29 4.91 9.51
N ASP A 579 5.35 3.73 10.13
CA ASP A 579 5.74 3.59 11.53
C ASP A 579 7.19 3.99 11.78
N SER A 580 8.12 3.69 10.88
CA SER A 580 9.51 4.12 11.00
C SER A 580 9.65 5.64 10.87
N ILE A 581 8.95 6.27 9.95
CA ILE A 581 8.93 7.73 9.79
C ILE A 581 8.36 8.40 11.05
N PHE A 582 7.29 7.87 11.59
CA PHE A 582 6.67 8.38 12.80
C PHE A 582 7.61 8.23 14.01
N ALA A 583 8.28 7.09 14.17
CA ALA A 583 9.28 6.89 15.22
C ALA A 583 10.43 7.90 15.13
N ASP A 584 11.00 8.08 13.95
CA ASP A 584 12.11 9.02 13.71
C ASP A 584 11.70 10.46 14.02
N TYR A 585 10.51 10.86 13.63
CA TYR A 585 9.97 12.18 13.92
C TYR A 585 9.77 12.41 15.43
N LEU A 586 9.13 11.45 16.12
CA LEU A 586 8.89 11.53 17.57
C LEU A 586 10.19 11.64 18.38
N ALA A 587 11.26 10.98 17.93
CA ALA A 587 12.54 11.00 18.62
C ALA A 587 13.16 12.40 18.72
N THR A 588 12.81 13.31 17.82
CA THR A 588 13.40 14.66 17.73
C THR A 588 12.38 15.81 17.86
N ALA A 589 11.08 15.51 17.77
CA ALA A 589 10.04 16.53 17.80
C ALA A 589 9.83 17.13 19.20
N ASP A 590 9.51 18.40 19.24
CA ASP A 590 9.01 19.05 20.45
C ASP A 590 7.53 18.73 20.65
N LEU A 591 7.24 17.69 21.43
CA LEU A 591 5.87 17.20 21.65
C LEU A 591 5.02 18.16 22.51
N SER A 592 5.61 19.13 23.21
CA SER A 592 4.86 20.12 23.97
C SER A 592 3.90 20.95 23.11
N LYS A 593 4.18 21.05 21.82
CA LYS A 593 3.32 21.71 20.82
C LYS A 593 1.98 21.02 20.61
N TYR A 594 1.88 19.76 20.99
CA TYR A 594 0.68 18.93 20.81
C TYR A 594 -0.10 18.72 22.11
N ALA A 595 0.00 19.67 23.05
CA ALA A 595 -0.64 19.55 24.37
C ALA A 595 -2.18 19.52 24.31
N VAL A 596 -2.79 20.20 23.33
CA VAL A 596 -4.23 20.26 23.14
C VAL A 596 -4.69 19.03 22.34
N ILE A 597 -5.58 18.22 22.91
CA ILE A 597 -6.02 16.95 22.32
C ILE A 597 -6.83 17.17 21.03
N ASN A 598 -7.77 18.11 21.05
CA ASN A 598 -8.61 18.48 19.90
C ASN A 598 -8.40 19.96 19.56
N PRO A 599 -7.32 20.32 18.86
CA PRO A 599 -6.90 21.73 18.74
C PRO A 599 -7.80 22.59 17.83
N ASN A 600 -8.56 21.99 16.91
CA ASN A 600 -9.41 22.69 15.94
C ASN A 600 -8.67 23.88 15.26
N SER A 601 -7.49 23.59 14.73
CA SER A 601 -6.54 24.59 14.22
C SER A 601 -6.12 24.40 12.77
N ARG A 602 -6.37 23.23 12.20
CA ARG A 602 -6.03 22.84 10.83
C ARG A 602 -7.27 22.44 10.03
N THR A 603 -8.08 21.55 10.59
CA THR A 603 -9.38 21.13 10.06
C THR A 603 -10.43 21.66 11.00
N ILE A 604 -10.89 22.88 10.70
CA ILE A 604 -11.55 23.76 11.63
C ILE A 604 -13.06 23.70 11.42
N SER A 605 -13.76 23.12 12.39
CA SER A 605 -15.23 23.11 12.46
C SER A 605 -15.71 24.44 13.00
N ILE A 606 -16.50 25.16 12.19
CA ILE A 606 -16.97 26.51 12.49
C ILE A 606 -18.31 26.78 11.81
N SER A 607 -19.19 27.56 12.43
CA SER A 607 -20.40 28.01 11.75
C SER A 607 -20.09 29.01 10.62
N SER A 608 -20.90 28.99 9.57
CA SER A 608 -20.77 29.95 8.46
C SER A 608 -20.81 31.41 8.93
N ALA A 609 -21.61 31.71 9.96
CA ALA A 609 -21.70 33.06 10.53
C ALA A 609 -20.39 33.47 11.22
N ASN A 610 -19.81 32.57 12.03
CA ASN A 610 -18.54 32.84 12.73
C ASN A 610 -17.39 32.94 11.71
N TYR A 611 -17.40 32.10 10.66
CA TYR A 611 -16.40 32.17 9.60
C TYR A 611 -16.49 33.52 8.85
N ALA A 612 -17.69 33.98 8.49
CA ALA A 612 -17.89 35.27 7.86
C ALA A 612 -17.42 36.46 8.76
N ALA A 613 -17.62 36.36 10.08
CA ALA A 613 -17.11 37.35 11.03
C ALA A 613 -15.57 37.33 11.10
N LEU A 614 -14.96 36.17 11.01
CA LEU A 614 -13.50 36.01 10.98
C LEU A 614 -12.89 36.69 9.76
N THR A 615 -13.44 36.44 8.56
CA THR A 615 -12.94 36.96 7.29
C THR A 615 -13.16 38.48 7.12
N LYS A 616 -14.16 39.06 7.76
CA LYS A 616 -14.39 40.51 7.71
C LYS A 616 -13.38 41.31 8.54
N LYS A 617 -12.72 40.69 9.53
CA LYS A 617 -11.65 41.33 10.33
C LYS A 617 -10.33 41.40 9.58
N ASP A 618 -10.10 40.56 8.61
CA ASP A 618 -8.81 40.46 7.91
C ASP A 618 -8.61 41.47 6.79
N GLU A 619 -9.63 42.25 6.42
CA GLU A 619 -9.44 43.36 5.47
C GLU A 619 -8.63 44.55 6.08
N SER A 620 -8.34 44.53 7.38
CA SER A 620 -7.63 45.61 8.06
C SER A 620 -6.29 45.27 8.71
N GLU A 621 -5.93 43.98 8.89
CA GLU A 621 -4.65 43.55 9.47
C GLU A 621 -4.24 42.17 8.99
N GLN A 622 -2.99 41.97 8.59
CA GLN A 622 -2.42 40.64 8.28
C GLN A 622 -2.42 39.77 9.54
N PRO A 623 -3.06 38.58 9.54
CA PRO A 623 -3.30 37.85 10.76
C PRO A 623 -2.11 37.00 11.21
N THR A 624 -1.69 37.20 12.44
CA THR A 624 -1.17 36.11 13.27
C THR A 624 -2.40 35.36 13.80
N LEU A 625 -2.64 34.17 13.28
CA LEU A 625 -3.76 33.32 13.70
C LEU A 625 -3.56 32.89 15.16
N ASN A 626 -4.24 33.58 16.06
CA ASN A 626 -4.51 33.05 17.40
C ASN A 626 -5.73 32.11 17.32
N PRO A 627 -5.73 30.98 18.04
CA PRO A 627 -6.91 30.11 18.11
C PRO A 627 -8.11 30.93 18.60
N LEU A 628 -9.26 30.71 17.95
CA LEU A 628 -10.53 31.33 18.35
C LEU A 628 -10.84 30.99 19.81
N SER A 629 -11.22 31.98 20.58
CA SER A 629 -11.75 31.73 21.91
C SER A 629 -13.03 30.88 21.83
N PRO A 630 -13.24 29.94 22.73
CA PRO A 630 -14.44 29.10 22.74
C PRO A 630 -15.70 29.95 22.77
N VAL A 631 -16.63 29.62 21.84
CA VAL A 631 -17.98 30.22 21.85
C VAL A 631 -18.78 29.59 22.98
N THR A 632 -19.47 30.42 23.78
CA THR A 632 -20.25 29.89 24.89
C THR A 632 -21.52 29.18 24.42
N PRO A 633 -21.99 28.14 25.13
CA PRO A 633 -23.20 27.38 24.75
C PRO A 633 -24.48 28.23 24.57
N SER A 634 -24.54 29.41 25.14
CA SER A 634 -25.69 30.30 25.07
C SER A 634 -25.85 31.00 23.70
N ASP A 635 -24.77 31.14 22.93
CA ASP A 635 -24.81 31.83 21.64
C ASP A 635 -25.23 30.90 20.52
N VAL A 636 -24.90 29.61 20.67
CA VAL A 636 -25.28 28.54 19.70
C VAL A 636 -26.76 28.19 19.79
N ALA A 637 -27.37 28.27 20.96
CA ALA A 637 -28.79 27.94 21.16
C ALA A 637 -29.73 28.89 20.43
N LYS A 638 -29.27 30.10 20.06
CA LYS A 638 -30.06 31.09 19.33
C LYS A 638 -30.06 30.84 17.81
N GLU A 639 -28.99 30.30 17.25
CA GLU A 639 -28.90 30.00 15.80
C GLU A 639 -29.53 28.66 15.42
N LEU A 640 -29.49 27.64 16.32
CA LEU A 640 -30.06 26.32 16.09
C LEU A 640 -31.60 26.27 16.03
N THR A 641 -32.28 27.35 16.43
CA THR A 641 -33.75 27.43 16.40
C THR A 641 -34.32 27.78 15.01
N THR A 642 -33.51 28.12 14.03
CA THR A 642 -33.97 28.59 12.70
C THR A 642 -33.76 27.57 11.57
N THR A 643 -33.03 26.48 11.78
CA THR A 643 -32.86 25.39 10.80
C THR A 643 -33.41 24.08 11.33
N LYS A 644 -34.45 23.56 10.66
CA LYS A 644 -35.00 22.23 11.01
C LYS A 644 -33.99 21.14 10.67
N PRO A 645 -33.79 20.16 11.56
CA PRO A 645 -32.85 19.08 11.32
C PRO A 645 -33.33 18.15 10.21
N VAL A 646 -32.40 17.77 9.32
CA VAL A 646 -32.59 16.68 8.37
C VAL A 646 -32.36 15.36 9.10
N VAL A 647 -33.41 14.58 9.28
CA VAL A 647 -33.30 13.25 9.90
C VAL A 647 -33.08 12.22 8.80
N SER A 648 -31.91 11.58 8.81
CA SER A 648 -31.63 10.45 7.92
C SER A 648 -31.92 9.13 8.66
N LYS A 649 -32.79 8.29 8.08
CA LYS A 649 -33.09 6.96 8.62
C LYS A 649 -32.43 5.91 7.76
N VAL A 650 -31.70 5.01 8.41
CA VAL A 650 -31.13 3.82 7.76
C VAL A 650 -32.15 2.69 7.84
N VAL A 651 -32.53 2.15 6.70
CA VAL A 651 -33.44 1.00 6.63
C VAL A 651 -32.70 -0.17 6.00
N THR A 652 -32.60 -1.27 6.74
CA THR A 652 -32.02 -2.52 6.23
C THR A 652 -33.14 -3.49 5.89
N THR A 653 -33.15 -3.97 4.65
CA THR A 653 -34.13 -4.97 4.21
C THR A 653 -33.72 -6.38 4.65
N PRO A 654 -34.67 -7.35 4.69
CA PRO A 654 -34.38 -8.74 5.08
C PRO A 654 -33.31 -9.44 4.24
N ASN A 655 -32.97 -8.91 3.06
CA ASN A 655 -31.94 -9.44 2.13
C ASN A 655 -30.58 -8.76 2.30
N GLY A 656 -30.37 -7.96 3.35
CA GLY A 656 -29.09 -7.32 3.64
C GLY A 656 -28.75 -6.08 2.80
N LYS A 657 -29.68 -5.56 1.98
CA LYS A 657 -29.48 -4.29 1.28
C LYS A 657 -29.75 -3.11 2.22
N VAL A 658 -28.83 -2.15 2.21
CA VAL A 658 -28.90 -0.95 3.04
C VAL A 658 -29.36 0.24 2.18
N PHE A 659 -30.41 0.92 2.63
CA PHE A 659 -30.93 2.13 1.98
C PHE A 659 -30.84 3.32 2.95
N PHE A 660 -30.42 4.46 2.43
CA PHE A 660 -30.46 5.71 3.16
C PHE A 660 -31.71 6.49 2.71
N VAL A 661 -32.63 6.73 3.64
CA VAL A 661 -33.84 7.54 3.37
C VAL A 661 -33.62 8.92 3.96
N SER A 662 -33.58 9.94 3.12
CA SER A 662 -33.52 11.34 3.53
C SER A 662 -34.94 11.93 3.41
N THR A 663 -35.50 12.35 4.53
CA THR A 663 -36.80 13.06 4.56
C THR A 663 -36.55 14.55 4.70
N THR A 664 -36.89 15.32 3.68
CA THR A 664 -36.97 16.77 3.75
C THR A 664 -38.40 17.15 4.13
N ASN A 665 -38.57 17.69 5.33
CA ASN A 665 -39.86 18.27 5.73
C ASN A 665 -40.02 19.64 5.11
N ASP A 666 -40.56 19.68 3.90
CA ASP A 666 -41.24 20.86 3.40
C ASP A 666 -42.72 20.51 3.10
N THR A 667 -43.56 21.35 3.61
CA THR A 667 -45.02 21.26 3.58
C THR A 667 -45.56 20.74 2.25
N LEU A 668 -46.32 19.63 2.34
CA LEU A 668 -47.20 19.08 1.32
C LEU A 668 -46.53 18.21 0.23
N LYS A 669 -46.51 16.95 0.54
CA LYS A 669 -46.20 15.71 -0.21
C LYS A 669 -44.85 15.12 0.13
N GLU A 670 -44.88 14.07 0.96
CA GLU A 670 -43.81 13.13 1.12
C GLU A 670 -43.45 12.52 -0.23
N THR A 671 -42.29 12.88 -0.73
CA THR A 671 -41.62 12.12 -1.78
C THR A 671 -40.42 11.42 -1.14
N GLU A 672 -40.57 10.17 -0.84
CA GLU A 672 -39.43 9.30 -0.48
C GLU A 672 -38.53 9.17 -1.69
N LYS A 673 -37.34 9.72 -1.63
CA LYS A 673 -36.30 9.46 -2.63
C LYS A 673 -35.44 8.33 -2.10
N VAL A 674 -35.70 7.14 -2.60
CA VAL A 674 -34.86 5.96 -2.32
C VAL A 674 -33.67 5.97 -3.29
N THR A 675 -32.48 6.12 -2.77
CA THR A 675 -31.26 5.94 -3.56
C THR A 675 -30.66 4.58 -3.22
N GLU A 676 -30.60 3.72 -4.20
CA GLU A 676 -29.94 2.42 -4.07
C GLU A 676 -28.42 2.65 -4.10
N ALA A 677 -27.73 2.28 -3.02
CA ALA A 677 -26.27 2.24 -3.04
C ALA A 677 -25.86 1.00 -3.83
N SER A 678 -25.46 1.18 -5.08
CA SER A 678 -24.94 0.07 -5.87
C SER A 678 -23.59 -0.36 -5.29
N ALA A 679 -23.59 -1.55 -4.70
CA ALA A 679 -22.34 -2.25 -4.40
C ALA A 679 -21.80 -2.82 -5.72
N GLN A 680 -21.02 -2.06 -6.44
CA GLN A 680 -20.17 -2.59 -7.51
C GLN A 680 -18.73 -2.13 -7.26
N GLY A 681 -17.92 -3.08 -6.93
CA GLY A 681 -16.49 -2.96 -6.72
C GLY A 681 -16.09 -3.92 -5.60
N GLU A 682 -15.17 -4.82 -5.86
CA GLU A 682 -14.53 -5.60 -4.81
C GLU A 682 -13.99 -4.64 -3.77
N VAL A 683 -14.63 -4.62 -2.62
CA VAL A 683 -14.25 -3.77 -1.52
C VAL A 683 -13.00 -4.40 -0.90
N LEU A 684 -11.85 -3.81 -1.18
CA LEU A 684 -10.70 -3.95 -0.28
C LEU A 684 -11.20 -3.69 1.15
N PRO A 685 -10.83 -4.50 2.13
CA PRO A 685 -11.32 -4.32 3.50
C PRO A 685 -11.00 -2.91 3.96
N THR A 686 -12.03 -2.10 4.11
CA THR A 686 -11.90 -0.72 4.55
C THR A 686 -11.29 -0.72 5.94
N THR A 687 -10.25 0.08 6.14
CA THR A 687 -9.61 0.28 7.45
C THR A 687 -10.60 0.80 8.51
N GLY A 688 -11.83 1.10 8.09
CA GLY A 688 -12.85 1.73 8.90
C GLY A 688 -14.05 0.89 9.30
N ASP A 689 -14.53 -0.03 8.46
CA ASP A 689 -15.90 -0.52 8.56
C ASP A 689 -16.10 -1.91 9.17
N LYS A 690 -15.06 -2.67 9.36
CA LYS A 690 -15.21 -3.93 10.08
C LYS A 690 -14.62 -3.83 11.48
N SER A 691 -15.53 -3.52 12.36
CA SER A 691 -15.47 -3.72 13.81
C SER A 691 -14.26 -3.17 14.56
N SER A 692 -14.57 -2.42 15.58
CA SER A 692 -13.78 -2.10 16.77
C SER A 692 -12.90 -3.25 17.34
N HIS A 693 -12.95 -4.44 16.74
CA HIS A 693 -12.25 -5.62 17.20
C HIS A 693 -10.96 -5.94 16.46
N ALA A 694 -10.73 -5.44 15.21
CA ALA A 694 -9.47 -5.67 14.51
C ALA A 694 -8.28 -4.92 15.16
N GLY A 695 -8.54 -3.74 15.73
CA GLY A 695 -7.57 -3.02 16.56
C GLY A 695 -7.23 -3.73 17.86
N LEU A 696 -8.23 -4.45 18.41
CA LEU A 696 -8.04 -5.17 19.67
C LEU A 696 -7.18 -6.43 19.54
N LEU A 697 -7.04 -7.02 18.34
CA LEU A 697 -6.18 -8.20 18.16
C LEU A 697 -4.76 -7.83 17.73
N GLY A 698 -4.55 -6.77 16.97
CA GLY A 698 -3.22 -6.18 16.89
C GLY A 698 -2.71 -5.83 18.29
N LEU A 699 -3.60 -5.24 19.08
CA LEU A 699 -3.34 -4.93 20.49
C LEU A 699 -3.38 -6.18 21.38
N GLY A 700 -4.28 -7.12 21.11
CA GLY A 700 -4.38 -8.40 21.85
C GLY A 700 -3.17 -9.30 21.60
N MET A 701 -2.66 -9.37 20.36
CA MET A 701 -1.38 -10.03 20.10
C MET A 701 -0.21 -9.26 20.74
N LEU A 702 -0.21 -7.92 20.68
CA LEU A 702 0.81 -7.14 21.38
C LEU A 702 0.66 -7.24 22.90
N LEU A 703 -0.54 -7.21 23.45
CA LEU A 703 -0.80 -7.33 24.88
C LEU A 703 -0.60 -8.76 25.44
N THR A 704 -0.88 -9.81 24.68
CA THR A 704 -0.48 -11.18 25.04
C THR A 704 1.03 -11.36 24.93
N ILE A 705 1.65 -10.68 23.98
CA ILE A 705 3.09 -10.64 23.85
C ILE A 705 3.72 -9.80 24.99
N PHE A 706 3.10 -8.70 25.43
CA PHE A 706 3.65 -7.83 26.47
C PHE A 706 3.23 -8.18 27.91
N GLY A 707 2.53 -9.29 28.14
CA GLY A 707 2.36 -9.87 29.47
C GLY A 707 1.71 -8.96 30.49
N LEU A 708 0.57 -8.35 30.19
CA LEU A 708 -0.32 -7.83 31.20
C LEU A 708 -1.08 -9.00 31.86
N SER A 709 -0.35 -9.87 32.54
CA SER A 709 -0.93 -10.73 33.57
C SER A 709 -1.14 -9.88 34.82
N GLY A 710 -2.28 -9.24 34.91
CA GLY A 710 -2.78 -8.75 36.18
C GLY A 710 -2.95 -9.93 37.13
N LYS A 711 -2.19 -9.94 38.21
CA LYS A 711 -2.33 -10.89 39.29
C LYS A 711 -3.76 -10.89 39.81
N HIS A 712 -4.54 -11.86 39.43
CA HIS A 712 -5.69 -12.25 40.26
C HIS A 712 -5.16 -12.99 41.49
N ARG A 713 -5.02 -12.27 42.60
CA ARG A 713 -4.98 -12.85 43.92
C ARG A 713 -6.38 -13.34 44.23
N GLY A 714 -6.61 -14.62 44.05
CA GLY A 714 -7.74 -15.30 44.66
C GLY A 714 -7.62 -15.20 46.16
N LYS A 715 -8.58 -14.58 46.80
CA LYS A 715 -8.83 -14.76 48.24
C LYS A 715 -9.56 -16.08 48.39
N THR A 716 -8.88 -17.12 48.82
CA THR A 716 -9.49 -18.25 49.48
C THR A 716 -9.97 -17.79 50.83
N LYS A 717 -11.27 -17.86 51.07
CA LYS A 717 -11.86 -17.98 52.41
C LYS A 717 -12.07 -19.45 52.69
N ASN A 718 -11.68 -19.77 53.92
CA ASN A 718 -11.92 -21.05 54.63
C ASN A 718 -13.07 -21.88 54.12
#